data_21d746f5e6817da6018974ddd3d727e1
#
_entry.id   21d746f5e6817da6018974ddd3d727e1
#
_cell.length_a   1.000
_cell.length_b   1.000
_cell.length_c   1.000
_cell.angle_alpha   90.00
_cell.angle_beta   90.00
_cell.angle_gamma   90.00
#
_symmetry.space_group_name_H-M   'P 1'
#
loop_
_entity.id
_entity.type
_entity.pdbx_description
1 polymer ?
#
loop_
_entity_poly.entity_id
_entity_poly.type
_entity_poly.pdbx_seq_one_letter_code
_entity_poly.pdbx_strand_id
1 'polypeptide(L)'
;MIGNFNEEAQTVLINAKKEMLELGHPYIGTEHLLLSILNSNSNVSNRLSNYNLNYSNFKEELCKVVGTTNKKSEYFLYTPLLRKVLENAVMDSKENNDGEVTLEHLFFSMLEEGEGIAIRVIIGMGIDVESMYDDFSSSLIKKCKKSKKKKLMIYDLGLDITNEAKDGKLDPVIGRDKEVKRVMEILCRRTKNNPILIGEAGVGKTAIVEELSRLIASEEVPSNLLGKKIISLDMATMVAGTKYRGEFEERMKKVLKEIEDNHDIILFVDEIHTMVGAGGAEGAIDASNILKPALARGKIRCIGATTTEEYKKFIEKDSALERRFQKVFVEEPTIEETKNILINIKHIYEKYHNVIISDEMIDTIISLSEKYIFDRNRPDKEIDVLDEVCSRVGLKENDNVARARNIRKEISELEKEKNSYIVGNKIDMAYVIRRKETHLLSTLNEIELFNRNDKNIVTINDIAMVINNRTNTPIYEIVSSNMSGISDIKSILKNKIIGQDKVIDSLIELTKRIKFGYSGRCYSLMFVGSSGVGKSKLAKEYANALVGENNFIRLDMSEYSDSTSVNKILGSSPGYVGYDDNKNILEDVRNKPNSVILLDEIDKAHPSVINLFYQILEEGKIKNSKGVTVRFNNAVIIMTTNIGFEKNSIGFNKISESSAFSSLKNSFSTAFINRIDNVLVFNRLNEEDIEEIVRIRLDYIKNKHRNIDVSYSDDLVNEIINKCDHYDYGARKLEKIITANVESRVIDAIINNEESIHIESLDKEKNITLS
;
A
#
# COMPACT_ATOMS: atom_id res chain seq x y z
N MET A 1 5.89 26.02 -32.76
CA MET A 1 6.82 26.73 -31.86
C MET A 1 6.00 27.49 -30.84
N ILE A 2 5.96 27.03 -29.62
CA ILE A 2 5.25 27.69 -28.52
C ILE A 2 6.34 28.11 -27.53
N GLY A 3 7.01 29.21 -27.84
CA GLY A 3 7.86 29.93 -26.92
C GLY A 3 7.17 31.23 -26.55
N ASN A 4 7.22 31.62 -25.29
CA ASN A 4 6.70 32.88 -24.81
C ASN A 4 7.76 33.96 -25.11
N PHE A 5 7.64 34.64 -26.26
CA PHE A 5 8.53 35.72 -26.67
C PHE A 5 7.98 37.05 -26.11
N ASN A 6 8.84 37.90 -25.56
CA ASN A 6 8.44 39.23 -25.14
C ASN A 6 8.03 40.11 -26.35
N GLU A 7 7.36 41.23 -26.12
CA GLU A 7 6.84 42.12 -27.19
C GLU A 7 7.95 42.62 -28.14
N GLU A 8 9.12 42.90 -27.62
CA GLU A 8 10.27 43.33 -28.44
C GLU A 8 10.77 42.22 -29.37
N ALA A 9 10.90 40.98 -28.87
CA ALA A 9 11.32 39.85 -29.69
C ALA A 9 10.28 39.50 -30.76
N GLN A 10 8.98 39.57 -30.43
CA GLN A 10 7.91 39.34 -31.40
C GLN A 10 7.97 40.39 -32.52
N THR A 11 8.18 41.68 -32.17
CA THR A 11 8.29 42.77 -33.12
C THR A 11 9.49 42.60 -34.07
N VAL A 12 10.63 42.17 -33.53
CA VAL A 12 11.83 41.87 -34.31
C VAL A 12 11.64 40.71 -35.26
N LEU A 13 10.97 39.61 -34.83
CA LEU A 13 10.65 38.51 -35.71
C LEU A 13 9.70 38.88 -36.85
N ILE A 14 8.73 39.76 -36.60
CA ILE A 14 7.84 40.30 -37.64
C ILE A 14 8.62 41.20 -38.62
N ASN A 15 9.52 42.04 -38.12
CA ASN A 15 10.33 42.91 -38.97
C ASN A 15 11.40 42.13 -39.76
N ALA A 16 11.97 41.04 -39.25
CA ALA A 16 12.85 40.15 -40.02
C ALA A 16 12.18 39.59 -41.28
N LYS A 17 10.86 39.40 -41.27
CA LYS A 17 10.07 39.08 -42.45
C LYS A 17 10.05 40.24 -43.46
N LYS A 18 9.93 41.46 -43.00
CA LYS A 18 9.96 42.65 -43.89
C LYS A 18 11.34 42.82 -44.55
N GLU A 19 12.42 42.66 -43.78
CA GLU A 19 13.80 42.72 -44.30
C GLU A 19 14.04 41.66 -45.39
N MET A 20 13.53 40.42 -45.19
CA MET A 20 13.59 39.37 -46.20
C MET A 20 12.90 39.79 -47.52
N LEU A 21 11.68 40.38 -47.41
CA LEU A 21 10.93 40.87 -48.58
C LEU A 21 11.62 42.00 -49.32
N GLU A 22 12.23 42.96 -48.58
CA GLU A 22 12.97 44.07 -49.15
C GLU A 22 14.21 43.64 -49.92
N LEU A 23 14.92 42.61 -49.41
CA LEU A 23 16.10 42.03 -50.07
C LEU A 23 15.74 41.06 -51.17
N GLY A 24 14.49 40.62 -51.28
CA GLY A 24 14.00 39.64 -52.27
C GLY A 24 14.50 38.23 -52.05
N HIS A 25 14.80 37.87 -50.81
CA HIS A 25 15.29 36.52 -50.48
C HIS A 25 14.16 35.49 -50.34
N PRO A 26 14.40 34.20 -50.61
CA PRO A 26 13.35 33.18 -50.61
C PRO A 26 12.99 32.67 -49.20
N TYR A 27 13.88 32.83 -48.21
CA TYR A 27 13.74 32.32 -46.85
C TYR A 27 14.16 33.37 -45.81
N ILE A 28 13.58 33.32 -44.61
CA ILE A 28 14.00 34.11 -43.47
C ILE A 28 15.20 33.42 -42.81
N GLY A 29 16.38 34.02 -42.87
CA GLY A 29 17.60 33.50 -42.26
C GLY A 29 18.07 34.34 -41.07
N THR A 30 19.19 33.96 -40.48
CA THR A 30 19.85 34.65 -39.35
C THR A 30 20.23 36.10 -39.69
N GLU A 31 20.59 36.37 -40.97
CA GLU A 31 20.88 37.72 -41.50
C GLU A 31 19.70 38.67 -41.40
N HIS A 32 18.49 38.20 -41.67
CA HIS A 32 17.30 39.02 -41.58
C HIS A 32 16.90 39.28 -40.12
N LEU A 33 17.12 38.27 -39.24
CA LEU A 33 16.94 38.45 -37.80
C LEU A 33 17.89 39.53 -37.26
N LEU A 34 19.17 39.46 -37.64
CA LEU A 34 20.18 40.44 -37.20
C LEU A 34 19.86 41.83 -37.73
N LEU A 35 19.49 42.02 -39.02
CA LEU A 35 19.06 43.28 -39.57
C LEU A 35 17.91 43.87 -38.77
N SER A 36 16.93 43.07 -38.43
CA SER A 36 15.78 43.49 -37.63
C SER A 36 16.19 43.88 -36.21
N ILE A 37 17.13 43.17 -35.57
CA ILE A 37 17.69 43.54 -34.26
C ILE A 37 18.42 44.88 -34.35
N LEU A 38 19.25 45.07 -35.36
CA LEU A 38 20.01 46.33 -35.58
C LEU A 38 19.10 47.52 -35.87
N ASN A 39 17.95 47.30 -36.49
CA ASN A 39 16.95 48.32 -36.80
C ASN A 39 16.00 48.60 -35.61
N SER A 40 16.10 47.84 -34.53
CA SER A 40 15.31 48.05 -33.31
C SER A 40 16.00 49.05 -32.38
N ASN A 41 15.22 49.93 -31.71
CA ASN A 41 15.75 50.81 -30.66
C ASN A 41 15.96 50.09 -29.35
N SER A 42 16.54 48.87 -29.38
CA SER A 42 16.71 48.02 -28.24
C SER A 42 18.06 48.19 -27.56
N ASN A 43 18.17 47.70 -26.33
CA ASN A 43 19.42 47.71 -25.58
C ASN A 43 20.50 46.86 -26.28
N VAL A 44 20.09 45.78 -26.98
CA VAL A 44 20.97 44.91 -27.78
C VAL A 44 21.54 45.72 -28.97
N SER A 45 20.72 46.43 -29.71
CA SER A 45 21.15 47.26 -30.84
C SER A 45 22.16 48.34 -30.39
N ASN A 46 21.92 49.01 -29.26
CA ASN A 46 22.83 50.03 -28.71
C ASN A 46 24.19 49.43 -28.31
N ARG A 47 24.23 48.21 -27.80
CA ARG A 47 25.47 47.51 -27.45
C ARG A 47 26.24 47.09 -28.71
N LEU A 48 25.54 46.66 -29.75
CA LEU A 48 26.15 46.24 -31.01
C LEU A 48 26.80 47.44 -31.72
N SER A 49 26.27 48.67 -31.54
CA SER A 49 26.86 49.90 -32.07
C SER A 49 28.27 50.15 -31.52
N ASN A 50 28.61 49.71 -30.31
CA ASN A 50 29.96 49.81 -29.73
C ASN A 50 31.00 48.97 -30.49
N TYR A 51 30.56 47.99 -31.24
CA TYR A 51 31.39 47.14 -32.10
C TYR A 51 31.41 47.63 -33.57
N ASN A 52 30.95 48.86 -33.83
CA ASN A 52 30.74 49.42 -35.16
C ASN A 52 29.76 48.60 -36.03
N LEU A 53 28.90 47.82 -35.41
CA LEU A 53 27.89 47.03 -36.09
C LEU A 53 26.56 47.80 -36.07
N ASN A 54 26.29 48.53 -37.19
CA ASN A 54 25.10 49.31 -37.39
C ASN A 54 24.28 48.74 -38.55
N TYR A 55 22.98 49.02 -38.59
CA TYR A 55 22.06 48.57 -39.63
C TYR A 55 22.58 48.87 -41.06
N SER A 56 23.05 50.10 -41.32
CA SER A 56 23.52 50.51 -42.65
C SER A 56 24.75 49.74 -43.08
N ASN A 57 25.77 49.63 -42.20
CA ASN A 57 27.03 48.94 -42.49
C ASN A 57 26.82 47.45 -42.73
N PHE A 58 26.00 46.84 -41.88
CA PHE A 58 25.70 45.43 -42.01
C PHE A 58 24.87 45.10 -43.26
N LYS A 59 23.90 45.95 -43.61
CA LYS A 59 23.07 45.79 -44.83
C LYS A 59 23.91 45.93 -46.08
N GLU A 60 24.85 46.87 -46.14
CA GLU A 60 25.78 47.01 -47.27
C GLU A 60 26.66 45.79 -47.46
N GLU A 61 27.27 45.28 -46.40
CA GLU A 61 28.11 44.09 -46.49
C GLU A 61 27.31 42.82 -46.80
N LEU A 62 26.12 42.69 -46.24
CA LEU A 62 25.20 41.59 -46.56
C LEU A 62 24.82 41.61 -48.06
N CYS A 63 24.51 42.76 -48.63
CA CYS A 63 24.21 42.89 -50.05
C CYS A 63 25.38 42.53 -50.96
N LYS A 64 26.63 42.75 -50.52
CA LYS A 64 27.84 42.32 -51.24
C LYS A 64 28.01 40.80 -51.20
N VAL A 65 27.69 40.14 -50.09
CA VAL A 65 27.90 38.71 -49.88
C VAL A 65 26.76 37.86 -50.48
N VAL A 66 25.50 38.26 -50.28
CA VAL A 66 24.34 37.45 -50.67
C VAL A 66 23.65 37.96 -51.92
N GLY A 67 23.80 39.27 -52.23
CA GLY A 67 23.10 39.91 -53.31
C GLY A 67 21.65 40.23 -53.00
N THR A 68 20.99 40.95 -53.90
CA THR A 68 19.54 41.25 -53.84
C THR A 68 18.86 40.68 -55.07
N THR A 69 17.65 40.16 -54.92
CA THR A 69 16.86 39.64 -56.03
C THR A 69 15.50 40.35 -56.10
N ASN A 70 15.00 40.55 -57.34
CA ASN A 70 13.67 41.19 -57.54
C ASN A 70 12.51 40.20 -57.49
N LYS A 71 12.71 38.95 -56.99
CA LYS A 71 11.66 37.97 -56.91
C LYS A 71 10.91 38.08 -55.59
N LYS A 72 9.61 38.40 -55.62
CA LYS A 72 8.74 38.34 -54.44
C LYS A 72 8.44 36.88 -54.12
N SER A 73 8.84 36.39 -52.93
CA SER A 73 8.46 35.10 -52.46
C SER A 73 7.02 35.13 -51.89
N GLU A 74 6.18 34.16 -52.29
CA GLU A 74 4.83 34.02 -51.75
C GLU A 74 4.78 33.21 -50.44
N TYR A 75 5.89 32.56 -50.06
CA TYR A 75 5.97 31.70 -48.89
C TYR A 75 6.99 32.23 -47.90
N PHE A 76 6.60 32.20 -46.60
CA PHE A 76 7.43 32.68 -45.49
C PHE A 76 7.94 31.51 -44.67
N LEU A 77 9.10 30.96 -45.04
CA LEU A 77 9.72 29.83 -44.35
C LEU A 77 11.03 30.29 -43.68
N TYR A 78 11.25 29.83 -42.47
CA TYR A 78 12.51 30.01 -41.77
C TYR A 78 13.56 29.01 -42.31
N THR A 79 14.82 29.42 -42.39
CA THR A 79 15.92 28.49 -42.65
C THR A 79 16.04 27.48 -41.51
N PRO A 80 16.57 26.27 -41.74
CA PRO A 80 16.79 25.29 -40.68
C PRO A 80 17.65 25.85 -39.55
N LEU A 81 18.65 26.65 -39.88
CA LEU A 81 19.55 27.28 -38.91
C LEU A 81 18.82 28.29 -38.03
N LEU A 82 17.98 29.18 -38.63
CA LEU A 82 17.19 30.10 -37.84
C LEU A 82 16.22 29.40 -36.91
N ARG A 83 15.62 28.27 -37.34
CA ARG A 83 14.79 27.46 -36.43
C ARG A 83 15.58 26.98 -35.23
N LYS A 84 16.78 26.49 -35.45
CA LYS A 84 17.65 26.00 -34.36
C LYS A 84 18.01 27.13 -33.39
N VAL A 85 18.33 28.32 -33.90
CA VAL A 85 18.56 29.52 -33.06
C VAL A 85 17.33 29.86 -32.22
N LEU A 86 16.13 29.79 -32.77
CA LEU A 86 14.89 30.07 -32.04
C LEU A 86 14.60 29.00 -30.98
N GLU A 87 14.88 27.72 -31.26
CA GLU A 87 14.73 26.63 -30.33
C GLU A 87 15.73 26.72 -29.17
N ASN A 88 17.00 27.05 -29.48
CA ASN A 88 18.02 27.26 -28.46
C ASN A 88 17.68 28.48 -27.57
N ALA A 89 17.25 29.61 -28.13
CA ALA A 89 16.79 30.77 -27.36
C ALA A 89 15.63 30.46 -26.40
N VAL A 90 14.72 29.57 -26.79
CA VAL A 90 13.64 29.08 -25.91
C VAL A 90 14.18 28.17 -24.80
N MET A 91 15.19 27.33 -25.09
CA MET A 91 15.85 26.50 -24.08
C MET A 91 16.60 27.35 -23.07
N ASP A 92 17.42 28.31 -23.55
CA ASP A 92 18.18 29.24 -22.71
C ASP A 92 17.29 30.06 -21.78
N SER A 93 16.15 30.57 -22.29
CA SER A 93 15.17 31.27 -21.48
C SER A 93 14.55 30.40 -20.39
N LYS A 94 14.31 29.11 -20.66
CA LYS A 94 13.82 28.14 -19.67
C LYS A 94 14.88 27.77 -18.63
N GLU A 95 16.11 27.53 -19.07
CA GLU A 95 17.22 27.21 -18.17
C GLU A 95 17.57 28.38 -17.25
N ASN A 96 17.43 29.61 -17.75
CA ASN A 96 17.65 30.81 -16.96
C ASN A 96 16.45 31.26 -16.13
N ASN A 97 15.31 30.58 -16.23
CA ASN A 97 14.04 30.91 -15.53
C ASN A 97 13.55 32.38 -15.82
N ASP A 98 13.83 32.91 -16.99
CA ASP A 98 13.44 34.28 -17.35
C ASP A 98 11.95 34.39 -17.81
N GLY A 99 11.22 33.25 -17.91
CA GLY A 99 9.80 33.18 -18.24
C GLY A 99 9.45 33.57 -19.68
N GLU A 100 10.23 34.45 -20.32
CA GLU A 100 10.04 34.94 -21.68
C GLU A 100 11.35 35.01 -22.44
N VAL A 101 11.30 34.78 -23.77
CA VAL A 101 12.44 34.89 -24.67
C VAL A 101 12.65 36.37 -25.04
N THR A 102 13.79 36.91 -24.66
CA THR A 102 14.18 38.31 -24.95
C THR A 102 15.08 38.41 -26.18
N LEU A 103 15.33 39.66 -26.67
CA LEU A 103 16.29 39.88 -27.75
C LEU A 103 17.72 39.43 -27.38
N GLU A 104 18.10 39.57 -26.13
CA GLU A 104 19.39 39.08 -25.64
C GLU A 104 19.56 37.58 -25.84
N HIS A 105 18.49 36.79 -25.55
CA HIS A 105 18.49 35.35 -25.81
C HIS A 105 18.59 35.00 -27.30
N LEU A 106 17.85 35.72 -28.14
CA LEU A 106 17.89 35.51 -29.60
C LEU A 106 19.28 35.81 -30.19
N PHE A 107 19.90 36.90 -29.77
CA PHE A 107 21.21 37.27 -30.25
C PHE A 107 22.31 36.35 -29.71
N PHE A 108 22.24 35.99 -28.43
CA PHE A 108 23.19 35.07 -27.82
C PHE A 108 23.15 33.69 -28.48
N SER A 109 21.97 33.09 -28.66
CA SER A 109 21.81 31.80 -29.35
C SER A 109 22.28 31.87 -30.81
N MET A 110 22.23 33.05 -31.44
CA MET A 110 22.79 33.24 -32.78
C MET A 110 24.33 33.23 -32.77
N LEU A 111 24.96 33.83 -31.75
CA LEU A 111 26.41 33.79 -31.56
C LEU A 111 26.88 32.37 -31.23
N GLU A 112 26.15 31.66 -30.38
CA GLU A 112 26.47 30.30 -29.95
C GLU A 112 26.42 29.30 -31.11
N GLU A 113 25.45 29.43 -32.02
CA GLU A 113 25.36 28.57 -33.20
C GLU A 113 26.53 28.77 -34.18
N GLY A 114 27.09 29.99 -34.29
CA GLY A 114 28.35 30.29 -34.98
C GLY A 114 28.41 30.13 -36.50
N GLU A 115 27.43 29.43 -37.13
CA GLU A 115 27.50 29.03 -38.55
C GLU A 115 26.63 29.86 -39.51
N GLY A 116 25.85 30.82 -39.02
CA GLY A 116 24.88 31.61 -39.82
C GLY A 116 25.51 32.63 -40.76
N ILE A 117 24.75 33.03 -41.81
CA ILE A 117 25.13 34.11 -42.72
C ILE A 117 25.40 35.39 -41.91
N ALA A 118 24.61 35.70 -40.90
CA ALA A 118 24.84 36.82 -40.00
C ALA A 118 26.24 36.84 -39.41
N ILE A 119 26.69 35.75 -38.85
CA ILE A 119 28.00 35.61 -38.20
C ILE A 119 29.14 35.70 -39.23
N ARG A 120 28.97 35.08 -40.40
CA ARG A 120 29.96 35.17 -41.48
C ARG A 120 30.16 36.60 -41.98
N VAL A 121 29.11 37.38 -42.08
CA VAL A 121 29.17 38.80 -42.46
C VAL A 121 29.86 39.61 -41.37
N ILE A 122 29.56 39.38 -40.10
CA ILE A 122 30.23 40.02 -38.95
C ILE A 122 31.73 39.74 -38.95
N ILE A 123 32.14 38.51 -39.18
CA ILE A 123 33.55 38.09 -39.32
C ILE A 123 34.17 38.79 -40.53
N GLY A 124 33.47 38.85 -41.66
CA GLY A 124 33.93 39.55 -42.89
C GLY A 124 34.11 41.07 -42.69
N MET A 125 33.40 41.67 -41.77
CA MET A 125 33.56 43.10 -41.34
C MET A 125 34.79 43.28 -40.40
N GLY A 126 35.49 42.21 -40.02
CA GLY A 126 36.66 42.27 -39.13
C GLY A 126 36.28 42.45 -37.67
N ILE A 127 35.06 42.18 -37.29
CA ILE A 127 34.57 42.29 -35.91
C ILE A 127 34.90 40.96 -35.17
N ASP A 128 35.43 41.11 -33.95
CA ASP A 128 35.77 39.95 -33.11
C ASP A 128 34.51 39.37 -32.44
N VAL A 129 34.07 38.21 -32.95
CA VAL A 129 32.86 37.50 -32.47
C VAL A 129 33.09 36.90 -31.08
N GLU A 130 34.32 36.53 -30.73
CA GLU A 130 34.63 35.97 -29.42
C GLU A 130 34.46 37.01 -28.31
N SER A 131 34.97 38.22 -28.55
CA SER A 131 34.77 39.32 -27.60
C SER A 131 33.30 39.72 -27.43
N MET A 132 32.49 39.65 -28.50
CA MET A 132 31.02 39.84 -28.44
C MET A 132 30.35 38.74 -27.65
N TYR A 133 30.75 37.48 -27.84
CA TYR A 133 30.24 36.35 -27.11
C TYR A 133 30.50 36.51 -25.62
N ASP A 134 31.73 36.82 -25.22
CA ASP A 134 32.09 37.04 -23.81
C ASP A 134 31.35 38.21 -23.17
N ASP A 135 31.11 39.27 -23.89
CA ASP A 135 30.35 40.42 -23.38
C ASP A 135 28.87 40.08 -23.15
N PHE A 136 28.24 39.44 -24.11
CA PHE A 136 26.82 39.06 -23.99
C PHE A 136 26.60 37.93 -23.01
N SER A 137 27.49 36.90 -22.99
CA SER A 137 27.45 35.81 -22.00
C SER A 137 27.60 36.36 -20.58
N SER A 138 28.54 37.26 -20.36
CA SER A 138 28.76 37.89 -19.05
C SER A 138 27.58 38.74 -18.56
N SER A 139 26.78 39.31 -19.46
CA SER A 139 25.58 40.09 -19.11
C SER A 139 24.39 39.20 -18.76
N LEU A 140 24.20 38.09 -19.45
CA LEU A 140 23.20 37.08 -19.11
C LEU A 140 23.54 36.42 -17.79
N ILE A 141 24.80 36.04 -17.56
CA ILE A 141 25.28 35.48 -16.28
C ILE A 141 25.19 36.51 -15.14
N LYS A 142 25.41 37.81 -15.36
CA LYS A 142 25.25 38.87 -14.34
C LYS A 142 23.78 39.11 -13.97
N LYS A 143 22.85 38.99 -14.88
CA LYS A 143 21.40 38.97 -14.58
C LYS A 143 21.03 37.72 -13.74
N CYS A 144 21.55 36.58 -14.10
CA CYS A 144 21.44 35.33 -13.30
C CYS A 144 22.05 35.47 -11.90
N LYS A 145 23.18 36.16 -11.74
CA LYS A 145 23.82 36.37 -10.41
C LYS A 145 23.08 37.34 -9.50
N LYS A 146 22.24 38.22 -10.01
CA LYS A 146 21.32 39.03 -9.18
C LYS A 146 20.07 38.28 -8.74
N SER A 147 19.69 37.19 -9.40
CA SER A 147 18.58 36.28 -9.00
C SER A 147 19.04 34.95 -8.41
N LYS A 148 20.30 34.54 -8.49
CA LYS A 148 20.85 33.39 -7.77
C LYS A 148 21.07 33.78 -6.31
N LYS A 149 19.99 33.84 -5.50
CA LYS A 149 20.09 33.27 -4.15
C LYS A 149 20.72 31.89 -4.33
N LYS A 150 21.95 31.70 -3.78
CA LYS A 150 22.65 30.42 -3.74
C LYS A 150 21.59 29.34 -3.47
N LYS A 151 21.36 28.42 -4.43
CA LYS A 151 20.41 27.36 -4.22
C LYS A 151 20.90 26.61 -2.98
N LEU A 152 20.16 26.71 -1.89
CA LEU A 152 20.58 26.17 -0.61
C LEU A 152 20.59 24.65 -0.76
N MET A 153 21.59 23.99 -0.22
CA MET A 153 21.77 22.55 -0.27
C MET A 153 20.54 21.81 0.28
N ILE A 154 19.81 22.44 1.20
CA ILE A 154 18.58 21.89 1.77
C ILE A 154 17.49 21.64 0.72
N TYR A 155 17.41 22.42 -0.38
CA TYR A 155 16.46 22.18 -1.47
C TYR A 155 16.83 21.00 -2.37
N ASP A 156 18.08 20.56 -2.34
CA ASP A 156 18.54 19.39 -3.09
C ASP A 156 18.40 18.10 -2.24
N LEU A 157 18.31 18.23 -0.92
CA LEU A 157 18.24 17.13 0.05
C LEU A 157 16.87 16.98 0.73
N GLY A 158 15.96 17.91 0.51
CA GLY A 158 14.65 17.95 1.12
C GLY A 158 13.57 18.45 0.16
N LEU A 159 12.31 18.18 0.52
CA LEU A 159 11.14 18.55 -0.24
C LEU A 159 10.53 19.85 0.33
N ASP A 160 10.36 20.89 -0.51
CA ASP A 160 9.66 22.14 -0.11
C ASP A 160 8.13 21.92 -0.15
N ILE A 161 7.55 21.46 0.97
CA ILE A 161 6.12 21.17 1.09
C ILE A 161 5.29 22.44 0.85
N THR A 162 5.78 23.62 1.26
CA THR A 162 5.06 24.89 1.04
C THR A 162 4.97 25.24 -0.45
N ASN A 163 5.99 24.89 -1.23
CA ASN A 163 5.94 25.10 -2.68
C ASN A 163 4.99 24.09 -3.35
N GLU A 164 4.97 22.84 -2.90
CA GLU A 164 3.99 21.85 -3.39
C GLU A 164 2.55 22.26 -3.07
N ALA A 165 2.32 22.87 -1.89
CA ALA A 165 1.04 23.45 -1.53
C ALA A 165 0.62 24.57 -2.50
N LYS A 166 1.56 25.46 -2.90
CA LYS A 166 1.31 26.53 -3.90
C LYS A 166 0.99 25.97 -5.28
N ASP A 167 1.65 24.88 -5.65
CA ASP A 167 1.42 24.19 -6.92
C ASP A 167 0.09 23.39 -6.93
N GLY A 168 -0.63 23.32 -5.81
CA GLY A 168 -1.88 22.57 -5.67
C GLY A 168 -1.71 21.04 -5.73
N LYS A 169 -0.53 20.54 -5.37
CA LYS A 169 -0.20 19.10 -5.41
C LYS A 169 -0.56 18.36 -4.13
N LEU A 170 -0.83 19.08 -3.04
CA LEU A 170 -1.18 18.48 -1.75
C LEU A 170 -2.68 18.20 -1.66
N ASP A 171 -3.01 17.07 -1.09
CA ASP A 171 -4.39 16.69 -0.81
C ASP A 171 -4.98 17.55 0.32
N PRO A 172 -6.30 17.79 0.32
CA PRO A 172 -6.96 18.55 1.37
C PRO A 172 -6.94 17.75 2.69
N VAL A 173 -6.51 18.38 3.77
CA VAL A 173 -6.49 17.78 5.11
C VAL A 173 -7.71 18.21 5.89
N ILE A 174 -8.37 17.26 6.54
CA ILE A 174 -9.66 17.46 7.20
C ILE A 174 -9.60 16.94 8.64
N GLY A 175 -10.21 17.69 9.55
CA GLY A 175 -10.41 17.25 10.94
C GLY A 175 -9.17 17.33 11.84
N ARG A 176 -8.12 18.10 11.43
CA ARG A 176 -6.89 18.31 12.22
C ARG A 176 -6.68 19.75 12.67
N ASP A 177 -7.74 20.56 12.69
CA ASP A 177 -7.67 21.99 13.01
C ASP A 177 -7.07 22.28 14.40
N LYS A 178 -7.38 21.43 15.38
CA LYS A 178 -6.89 21.57 16.77
C LYS A 178 -5.38 21.37 16.86
N GLU A 179 -4.90 20.30 16.22
CA GLU A 179 -3.49 19.96 16.20
C GLU A 179 -2.68 20.98 15.39
N VAL A 180 -3.18 21.39 14.22
CA VAL A 180 -2.56 22.43 13.37
C VAL A 180 -2.45 23.74 14.14
N LYS A 181 -3.55 24.18 14.79
CA LYS A 181 -3.55 25.38 15.64
C LYS A 181 -2.53 25.28 16.75
N ARG A 182 -2.44 24.11 17.41
CA ARG A 182 -1.48 23.87 18.48
C ARG A 182 -0.05 23.92 17.97
N VAL A 183 0.25 23.37 16.80
CA VAL A 183 1.56 23.47 16.16
C VAL A 183 1.91 24.92 15.86
N MET A 184 0.99 25.70 15.29
CA MET A 184 1.18 27.15 15.05
C MET A 184 1.48 27.91 16.35
N GLU A 185 0.71 27.66 17.42
CA GLU A 185 0.96 28.29 18.73
C GLU A 185 2.37 28.01 19.25
N ILE A 186 2.84 26.75 19.11
CA ILE A 186 4.17 26.36 19.56
C ILE A 186 5.24 27.03 18.72
N LEU A 187 5.13 27.02 17.38
CA LEU A 187 6.07 27.67 16.48
C LEU A 187 6.21 29.20 16.69
N CYS A 188 5.16 29.84 17.19
CA CYS A 188 5.15 31.27 17.52
C CYS A 188 5.78 31.61 18.89
N ARG A 189 6.12 30.63 19.71
CA ARG A 189 6.74 30.86 21.03
C ARG A 189 8.16 31.41 20.90
N ARG A 190 8.58 32.16 21.89
CA ARG A 190 9.96 32.67 22.02
C ARG A 190 10.95 31.54 22.39
N THR A 191 10.53 30.61 23.23
CA THR A 191 11.30 29.47 23.67
C THR A 191 10.46 28.20 23.57
N LYS A 192 11.10 27.03 23.45
CA LYS A 192 10.40 25.75 23.23
C LYS A 192 9.44 25.81 22.02
N ASN A 193 9.95 26.35 20.94
CA ASN A 193 9.21 26.60 19.70
C ASN A 193 9.29 25.45 18.67
N ASN A 194 9.70 24.26 19.12
CA ASN A 194 9.77 23.07 18.26
C ASN A 194 8.66 22.09 18.69
N PRO A 195 7.59 21.95 17.91
CA PRO A 195 6.57 20.92 18.15
C PRO A 195 7.10 19.53 17.77
N ILE A 196 6.67 18.51 18.51
CA ILE A 196 6.85 17.11 18.15
C ILE A 196 5.48 16.44 18.13
N LEU A 197 5.11 15.91 16.96
CA LEU A 197 3.88 15.16 16.75
C LEU A 197 4.07 13.72 17.20
N ILE A 198 3.27 13.28 18.16
CA ILE A 198 3.37 11.95 18.77
C ILE A 198 2.05 11.23 18.54
N GLY A 199 2.08 10.10 17.85
CA GLY A 199 0.90 9.29 17.58
C GLY A 199 1.29 8.01 16.86
N GLU A 200 0.37 7.05 16.81
CA GLU A 200 0.60 5.77 16.14
C GLU A 200 0.87 5.95 14.63
N ALA A 201 1.41 4.92 13.98
CA ALA A 201 1.61 4.94 12.52
C ALA A 201 0.27 5.07 11.80
N GLY A 202 0.21 5.88 10.73
CA GLY A 202 -1.00 6.01 9.91
C GLY A 202 -2.10 6.92 10.46
N VAL A 203 -1.90 7.61 11.62
CA VAL A 203 -2.93 8.53 12.16
C VAL A 203 -2.96 9.91 11.50
N GLY A 204 -2.08 10.19 10.53
CA GLY A 204 -2.06 11.46 9.80
C GLY A 204 -1.16 12.55 10.39
N LYS A 205 -0.01 12.19 10.98
CA LYS A 205 0.98 13.15 11.51
C LYS A 205 1.54 14.06 10.41
N THR A 206 1.89 13.50 9.26
CA THR A 206 2.43 14.23 8.10
C THR A 206 1.39 15.18 7.51
N ALA A 207 0.11 14.77 7.46
CA ALA A 207 -1.00 15.58 6.99
C ALA A 207 -1.15 16.91 7.78
N ILE A 208 -0.86 16.91 9.10
CA ILE A 208 -0.89 18.15 9.91
C ILE A 208 0.15 19.17 9.40
N VAL A 209 1.31 18.69 8.95
CA VAL A 209 2.39 19.55 8.43
C VAL A 209 2.06 20.03 7.01
N GLU A 210 1.43 19.19 6.21
CA GLU A 210 0.93 19.53 4.87
C GLU A 210 -0.16 20.61 4.97
N GLU A 211 -1.11 20.48 5.90
CA GLU A 211 -2.13 21.49 6.14
C GLU A 211 -1.53 22.82 6.63
N LEU A 212 -0.57 22.76 7.55
CA LEU A 212 0.16 23.96 7.97
C LEU A 212 0.87 24.63 6.78
N SER A 213 1.46 23.83 5.88
CA SER A 213 2.11 24.33 4.66
C SER A 213 1.12 24.99 3.70
N ARG A 214 -0.10 24.42 3.59
CA ARG A 214 -1.20 24.98 2.80
C ARG A 214 -1.66 26.32 3.36
N LEU A 215 -1.84 26.40 4.70
CA LEU A 215 -2.23 27.66 5.37
C LEU A 215 -1.13 28.74 5.25
N ILE A 216 0.14 28.37 5.26
CA ILE A 216 1.24 29.31 5.00
C ILE A 216 1.20 29.79 3.53
N ALA A 217 0.92 28.89 2.59
CA ALA A 217 0.85 29.20 1.17
C ALA A 217 -0.33 30.12 0.84
N SER A 218 -1.49 29.96 1.53
CA SER A 218 -2.67 30.82 1.40
C SER A 218 -2.63 32.08 2.28
N GLU A 219 -1.55 32.27 3.05
CA GLU A 219 -1.38 33.40 3.98
C GLU A 219 -2.38 33.42 5.16
N GLU A 220 -3.03 32.31 5.45
CA GLU A 220 -4.01 32.13 6.56
C GLU A 220 -3.34 31.78 7.89
N VAL A 221 -2.19 32.39 8.18
CA VAL A 221 -1.39 32.12 9.38
C VAL A 221 -1.04 33.39 10.13
N PRO A 222 -0.70 33.33 11.43
CA PRO A 222 -0.22 34.48 12.18
C PRO A 222 1.00 35.16 11.52
N SER A 223 1.15 36.47 11.70
CA SER A 223 2.21 37.30 11.10
C SER A 223 3.63 36.73 11.27
N ASN A 224 3.90 36.03 12.37
CA ASN A 224 5.19 35.40 12.65
C ASN A 224 5.51 34.19 11.73
N LEU A 225 4.52 33.64 11.03
CA LEU A 225 4.63 32.50 10.14
C LEU A 225 4.44 32.89 8.66
N LEU A 226 4.06 34.14 8.38
CA LEU A 226 3.93 34.65 7.01
C LEU A 226 5.27 34.56 6.28
N GLY A 227 5.25 34.09 5.05
CA GLY A 227 6.42 33.95 4.19
C GLY A 227 7.41 32.87 4.61
N LYS A 228 7.11 32.07 5.64
CA LYS A 228 7.92 30.91 6.02
C LYS A 228 7.75 29.78 5.02
N LYS A 229 8.75 28.90 5.00
CA LYS A 229 8.75 27.68 4.16
C LYS A 229 8.99 26.46 5.03
N ILE A 230 8.21 25.44 4.83
CA ILE A 230 8.41 24.15 5.50
C ILE A 230 9.12 23.21 4.52
N ILE A 231 10.30 22.75 4.91
CA ILE A 231 11.11 21.81 4.13
C ILE A 231 11.20 20.49 4.90
N SER A 232 10.70 19.42 4.28
CA SER A 232 10.82 18.05 4.79
C SER A 232 12.21 17.52 4.46
N LEU A 233 12.95 17.11 5.48
CA LEU A 233 14.27 16.50 5.31
C LEU A 233 14.13 14.98 5.24
N ASP A 234 14.59 14.41 4.13
CA ASP A 234 14.67 12.95 3.97
C ASP A 234 16.03 12.44 4.45
N MET A 235 15.99 11.62 5.51
CA MET A 235 17.19 11.03 6.08
C MET A 235 17.85 10.02 5.15
N ALA A 236 17.10 9.31 4.32
CA ALA A 236 17.66 8.37 3.36
C ALA A 236 18.50 9.10 2.31
N THR A 237 18.00 10.22 1.81
CA THR A 237 18.72 11.09 0.87
C THR A 237 19.95 11.73 1.51
N MET A 238 19.89 12.06 2.79
CA MET A 238 21.04 12.60 3.54
C MET A 238 22.21 11.61 3.67
N VAL A 239 21.92 10.33 3.80
CA VAL A 239 22.89 9.24 3.92
C VAL A 239 23.36 8.76 2.54
N ALA A 240 22.52 8.87 1.52
CA ALA A 240 22.82 8.40 0.19
C ALA A 240 24.11 9.04 -0.37
N GLY A 241 25.03 8.20 -0.86
CA GLY A 241 26.31 8.64 -1.42
C GLY A 241 27.40 9.01 -0.41
N THR A 242 27.14 8.91 0.90
CA THR A 242 28.19 9.08 1.91
C THR A 242 28.84 7.73 2.19
N LYS A 243 30.17 7.64 2.03
CA LYS A 243 30.95 6.42 2.33
C LYS A 243 31.40 6.36 3.80
N TYR A 244 31.52 7.49 4.44
CA TYR A 244 32.03 7.62 5.80
C TYR A 244 31.11 8.47 6.67
N ARG A 245 31.04 8.14 7.95
CA ARG A 245 30.27 8.89 8.97
C ARG A 245 30.58 10.40 8.96
N GLY A 246 31.85 10.79 8.78
CA GLY A 246 32.26 12.18 8.75
C GLY A 246 31.65 13.01 7.62
N GLU A 247 31.39 12.40 6.45
CA GLU A 247 30.78 13.07 5.30
C GLU A 247 29.31 13.42 5.59
N PHE A 248 28.58 12.50 6.23
CA PHE A 248 27.21 12.76 6.69
C PHE A 248 27.17 13.87 7.73
N GLU A 249 28.06 13.82 8.74
CA GLU A 249 28.12 14.85 9.78
C GLU A 249 28.44 16.25 9.19
N GLU A 250 29.33 16.31 8.20
CA GLU A 250 29.67 17.56 7.52
C GLU A 250 28.50 18.08 6.69
N ARG A 251 27.79 17.19 5.96
CA ARG A 251 26.59 17.53 5.18
C ARG A 251 25.48 18.07 6.07
N MET A 252 25.20 17.40 7.21
CA MET A 252 24.23 17.84 8.19
C MET A 252 24.58 19.21 8.80
N LYS A 253 25.84 19.45 9.15
CA LYS A 253 26.30 20.74 9.68
C LYS A 253 26.11 21.86 8.64
N LYS A 254 26.36 21.60 7.35
CA LYS A 254 26.14 22.57 6.28
C LYS A 254 24.67 22.93 6.15
N VAL A 255 23.77 21.91 6.11
CA VAL A 255 22.32 22.11 6.04
C VAL A 255 21.80 22.91 7.25
N LEU A 256 22.19 22.53 8.47
CA LEU A 256 21.78 23.26 9.67
C LEU A 256 22.28 24.71 9.70
N LYS A 257 23.48 24.97 9.19
CA LYS A 257 24.02 26.32 9.04
C LYS A 257 23.22 27.14 8.03
N GLU A 258 22.83 26.54 6.90
CA GLU A 258 21.97 27.19 5.92
C GLU A 258 20.61 27.57 6.50
N ILE A 259 20.02 26.70 7.36
CA ILE A 259 18.77 27.00 8.07
C ILE A 259 18.97 28.09 9.13
N GLU A 260 20.08 28.08 9.88
CA GLU A 260 20.42 29.12 10.85
C GLU A 260 20.56 30.50 10.17
N ASP A 261 21.15 30.55 8.98
CA ASP A 261 21.36 31.77 8.21
C ASP A 261 20.06 32.26 7.52
N ASN A 262 19.10 31.35 7.28
CA ASN A 262 17.81 31.62 6.65
C ASN A 262 16.65 31.36 7.62
N HIS A 263 16.30 32.38 8.39
CA HIS A 263 15.23 32.31 9.40
C HIS A 263 13.82 32.04 8.85
N ASP A 264 13.66 31.98 7.52
CA ASP A 264 12.38 31.72 6.87
C ASP A 264 12.09 30.23 6.67
N ILE A 265 13.04 29.36 7.00
CA ILE A 265 12.91 27.91 6.86
C ILE A 265 12.47 27.30 8.18
N ILE A 266 11.44 26.46 8.13
CA ILE A 266 11.02 25.55 9.20
C ILE A 266 11.36 24.13 8.73
N LEU A 267 12.17 23.43 9.50
CA LEU A 267 12.57 22.07 9.19
C LEU A 267 11.46 21.10 9.63
N PHE A 268 11.02 20.23 8.76
CA PHE A 268 10.20 19.07 9.13
C PHE A 268 11.04 17.80 9.06
N VAL A 269 10.97 16.98 10.09
CA VAL A 269 11.65 15.69 10.15
C VAL A 269 10.62 14.63 10.53
N ASP A 270 10.25 13.85 9.55
CA ASP A 270 9.45 12.66 9.83
C ASP A 270 10.34 11.56 10.43
N GLU A 271 9.77 10.71 11.26
CA GLU A 271 10.51 9.69 12.01
C GLU A 271 11.78 10.25 12.70
N ILE A 272 11.64 11.37 13.42
CA ILE A 272 12.78 12.07 14.06
C ILE A 272 13.62 11.15 14.97
N HIS A 273 13.06 10.04 15.44
CA HIS A 273 13.74 9.03 16.23
C HIS A 273 14.90 8.37 15.48
N THR A 274 14.86 8.31 14.14
CA THR A 274 15.91 7.77 13.29
C THR A 274 17.20 8.58 13.41
N MET A 275 17.07 9.89 13.66
CA MET A 275 18.22 10.79 13.90
C MET A 275 18.83 10.62 15.30
N VAL A 276 18.06 10.10 16.28
CA VAL A 276 18.46 10.03 17.70
C VAL A 276 18.89 8.62 18.10
N GLY A 277 18.33 7.58 17.48
CA GLY A 277 18.44 6.20 17.91
C GLY A 277 19.47 5.33 17.22
N ALA A 278 20.12 5.81 16.19
CA ALA A 278 21.04 5.03 15.37
C ALA A 278 22.38 4.66 16.05
N GLY A 279 22.61 5.06 17.31
CA GLY A 279 23.89 4.91 18.02
C GLY A 279 24.13 3.58 18.74
N GLY A 280 23.25 2.58 18.63
CA GLY A 280 23.37 1.30 19.39
C GLY A 280 24.08 0.16 18.68
N ALA A 281 24.32 0.22 17.38
CA ALA A 281 25.11 -0.76 16.62
C ALA A 281 26.44 -0.13 16.18
N GLU A 282 27.52 -0.89 16.19
CA GLU A 282 28.83 -0.45 15.68
C GLU A 282 28.67 0.04 14.23
N GLY A 283 28.78 1.37 14.02
CA GLY A 283 28.61 2.01 12.71
C GLY A 283 27.36 2.86 12.53
N ALA A 284 26.44 2.91 13.50
CA ALA A 284 25.22 3.70 13.39
C ALA A 284 25.49 5.22 13.53
N ILE A 285 24.81 6.02 12.72
CA ILE A 285 25.00 7.46 12.59
C ILE A 285 24.19 8.16 13.68
N ASP A 286 24.85 8.82 14.65
CA ASP A 286 24.20 9.63 15.69
C ASP A 286 24.16 11.11 15.27
N ALA A 287 23.08 11.53 14.63
CA ALA A 287 22.84 12.93 14.26
C ALA A 287 22.39 13.80 15.44
N SER A 288 22.03 13.20 16.58
CA SER A 288 21.51 13.92 17.75
C SER A 288 22.51 14.92 18.30
N ASN A 289 23.81 14.58 18.31
CA ASN A 289 24.87 15.44 18.80
C ASN A 289 25.08 16.71 17.97
N ILE A 290 24.65 16.68 16.71
CA ILE A 290 24.71 17.83 15.78
C ILE A 290 23.45 18.69 15.91
N LEU A 291 22.27 18.07 16.07
CA LEU A 291 20.99 18.75 16.25
C LEU A 291 20.85 19.44 17.61
N LYS A 292 21.30 18.81 18.68
CA LYS A 292 21.18 19.33 20.05
C LYS A 292 21.68 20.78 20.21
N PRO A 293 22.88 21.16 19.72
CA PRO A 293 23.35 22.52 19.81
C PRO A 293 22.54 23.53 19.02
N ALA A 294 22.06 23.11 17.83
CA ALA A 294 21.28 23.97 16.93
C ALA A 294 19.89 24.27 17.51
N LEU A 295 19.21 23.25 18.03
CA LEU A 295 17.92 23.39 18.74
C LEU A 295 18.07 24.14 20.06
N ALA A 296 19.21 23.95 20.77
CA ALA A 296 19.47 24.60 22.06
C ALA A 296 19.56 26.13 21.96
N ARG A 297 20.13 26.63 20.85
CA ARG A 297 20.29 28.07 20.62
C ARG A 297 19.00 28.76 20.18
N GLY A 298 17.92 28.00 19.86
CA GLY A 298 16.65 28.53 19.39
C GLY A 298 16.71 29.20 18.02
N LYS A 299 17.77 28.98 17.27
CA LYS A 299 18.00 29.57 15.94
C LYS A 299 17.28 28.81 14.83
N ILE A 300 16.98 27.53 15.05
CA ILE A 300 16.30 26.66 14.12
C ILE A 300 14.92 26.34 14.67
N ARG A 301 13.92 26.38 13.79
CA ARG A 301 12.57 25.88 14.05
C ARG A 301 12.43 24.51 13.40
N CYS A 302 12.03 23.53 14.20
CA CYS A 302 11.90 22.15 13.77
C CYS A 302 10.55 21.57 14.20
N ILE A 303 9.87 20.92 13.29
CA ILE A 303 8.70 20.07 13.55
C ILE A 303 9.20 18.63 13.47
N GLY A 304 9.03 17.84 14.52
CA GLY A 304 9.33 16.40 14.50
C GLY A 304 8.05 15.59 14.46
N ALA A 305 8.09 14.41 13.85
CA ALA A 305 7.03 13.41 13.97
C ALA A 305 7.63 12.06 14.41
N THR A 306 6.93 11.33 15.27
CA THR A 306 7.37 10.01 15.75
C THR A 306 6.19 9.22 16.34
N THR A 307 6.39 7.93 16.59
CA THR A 307 5.41 7.11 17.31
C THR A 307 5.53 7.28 18.83
N THR A 308 4.50 6.83 19.57
CA THR A 308 4.47 6.88 21.02
C THR A 308 5.59 6.04 21.65
N GLU A 309 5.86 4.86 21.08
CA GLU A 309 6.89 3.96 21.59
C GLU A 309 8.29 4.50 21.33
N GLU A 310 8.55 4.99 20.13
CA GLU A 310 9.83 5.57 19.73
C GLU A 310 10.14 6.86 20.47
N TYR A 311 9.11 7.69 20.74
CA TYR A 311 9.25 8.87 21.57
C TYR A 311 9.79 8.49 22.97
N LYS A 312 9.16 7.51 23.63
CA LYS A 312 9.59 7.02 24.95
C LYS A 312 10.98 6.41 24.94
N LYS A 313 11.29 5.66 23.88
CA LYS A 313 12.56 4.93 23.77
C LYS A 313 13.76 5.85 23.50
N PHE A 314 13.60 6.84 22.63
CA PHE A 314 14.70 7.64 22.09
C PHE A 314 14.69 9.10 22.53
N ILE A 315 13.54 9.78 22.57
CA ILE A 315 13.46 11.22 22.82
C ILE A 315 13.31 11.51 24.34
N GLU A 316 12.43 10.82 25.01
CA GLU A 316 12.13 11.04 26.43
C GLU A 316 13.34 10.70 27.34
N LYS A 317 14.17 9.73 26.95
CA LYS A 317 15.39 9.37 27.65
C LYS A 317 16.49 10.43 27.52
N ASP A 318 16.44 11.25 26.49
CA ASP A 318 17.38 12.32 26.24
C ASP A 318 16.83 13.64 26.77
N SER A 319 17.20 13.99 28.02
CA SER A 319 16.71 15.18 28.70
C SER A 319 17.03 16.50 27.97
N ALA A 320 18.04 16.52 27.10
CA ALA A 320 18.40 17.70 26.33
C ALA A 320 17.43 17.94 25.17
N LEU A 321 16.99 16.87 24.49
CA LEU A 321 15.98 16.93 23.44
C LEU A 321 14.58 17.14 24.01
N GLU A 322 14.19 16.38 25.04
CA GLU A 322 12.88 16.51 25.69
C GLU A 322 12.56 17.95 26.10
N ARG A 323 13.53 18.66 26.64
CA ARG A 323 13.36 20.07 27.05
C ARG A 323 13.19 21.04 25.91
N ARG A 324 13.51 20.65 24.69
CA ARG A 324 13.45 21.50 23.47
C ARG A 324 12.22 21.28 22.61
N PHE A 325 11.66 20.10 22.68
CA PHE A 325 10.43 19.76 21.98
C PHE A 325 9.20 19.95 22.86
N GLN A 326 8.10 20.42 22.23
CA GLN A 326 6.80 20.49 22.88
C GLN A 326 5.89 19.42 22.29
N LYS A 327 5.39 18.52 23.14
CA LYS A 327 4.53 17.40 22.74
C LYS A 327 3.21 17.89 22.17
N VAL A 328 2.81 17.31 21.04
CA VAL A 328 1.49 17.42 20.43
C VAL A 328 1.03 15.99 20.13
N PHE A 329 0.04 15.52 20.88
CA PHE A 329 -0.50 14.18 20.67
C PHE A 329 -1.47 14.19 19.50
N VAL A 330 -1.32 13.20 18.63
CA VAL A 330 -2.16 12.98 17.45
C VAL A 330 -2.86 11.65 17.67
N GLU A 331 -4.13 11.73 18.02
CA GLU A 331 -4.97 10.55 18.26
C GLU A 331 -5.53 10.00 16.96
N GLU A 332 -5.89 8.72 16.99
CA GLU A 332 -6.61 8.07 15.89
C GLU A 332 -7.97 8.76 15.71
N PRO A 333 -8.36 9.19 14.48
CA PRO A 333 -9.62 9.84 14.24
C PRO A 333 -10.79 8.89 14.53
N THR A 334 -11.93 9.43 14.91
CA THR A 334 -13.17 8.68 15.09
C THR A 334 -13.70 8.17 13.75
N ILE A 335 -14.64 7.22 13.78
CA ILE A 335 -15.29 6.70 12.57
C ILE A 335 -15.96 7.82 11.78
N GLU A 336 -16.61 8.77 12.46
CA GLU A 336 -17.27 9.91 11.81
C GLU A 336 -16.28 10.88 11.16
N GLU A 337 -15.17 11.18 11.85
CA GLU A 337 -14.10 11.99 11.28
C GLU A 337 -13.45 11.29 10.07
N THR A 338 -13.21 9.98 10.15
CA THR A 338 -12.70 9.17 9.04
C THR A 338 -13.64 9.20 7.84
N LYS A 339 -14.96 9.09 8.08
CA LYS A 339 -15.97 9.22 7.02
C LYS A 339 -15.88 10.57 6.33
N ASN A 340 -15.77 11.64 7.10
CA ASN A 340 -15.65 13.00 6.55
C ASN A 340 -14.35 13.15 5.73
N ILE A 341 -13.24 12.57 6.19
CA ILE A 341 -11.98 12.56 5.44
C ILE A 341 -12.19 11.86 4.09
N LEU A 342 -12.69 10.62 4.09
CA LEU A 342 -12.86 9.83 2.87
C LEU A 342 -13.83 10.47 1.87
N ILE A 343 -14.95 11.04 2.32
CA ILE A 343 -15.91 11.74 1.44
C ILE A 343 -15.24 12.91 0.71
N ASN A 344 -14.38 13.63 1.41
CA ASN A 344 -13.73 14.80 0.80
C ASN A 344 -12.56 14.44 -0.12
N ILE A 345 -11.86 13.32 0.12
CA ILE A 345 -10.74 12.90 -0.75
C ILE A 345 -11.19 11.97 -1.89
N LYS A 346 -12.37 11.35 -1.82
CA LYS A 346 -12.84 10.36 -2.81
C LYS A 346 -12.77 10.88 -4.26
N HIS A 347 -13.06 12.17 -4.48
CA HIS A 347 -13.07 12.75 -5.82
C HIS A 347 -11.68 12.74 -6.48
N ILE A 348 -10.61 12.75 -5.70
CA ILE A 348 -9.22 12.65 -6.19
C ILE A 348 -8.99 11.26 -6.76
N TYR A 349 -9.39 10.21 -6.00
CA TYR A 349 -9.29 8.82 -6.43
C TYR A 349 -10.23 8.49 -7.60
N GLU A 350 -11.47 9.02 -7.56
CA GLU A 350 -12.42 8.89 -8.67
C GLU A 350 -11.87 9.46 -9.98
N LYS A 351 -11.21 10.61 -9.91
CA LYS A 351 -10.58 11.25 -11.07
C LYS A 351 -9.36 10.49 -11.56
N TYR A 352 -8.52 10.02 -10.63
CA TYR A 352 -7.28 9.32 -10.96
C TYR A 352 -7.54 7.95 -11.59
N HIS A 353 -8.45 7.17 -11.02
CA HIS A 353 -8.77 5.81 -11.48
C HIS A 353 -9.94 5.74 -12.47
N ASN A 354 -10.58 6.86 -12.78
CA ASN A 354 -11.76 6.96 -13.66
C ASN A 354 -12.93 6.07 -13.19
N VAL A 355 -13.26 6.12 -11.90
CA VAL A 355 -14.33 5.34 -11.25
C VAL A 355 -15.34 6.26 -10.56
N ILE A 356 -16.47 5.70 -10.12
CA ILE A 356 -17.49 6.37 -9.30
C ILE A 356 -17.69 5.57 -8.02
N ILE A 357 -17.66 6.28 -6.87
CA ILE A 357 -17.85 5.69 -5.54
C ILE A 357 -19.03 6.39 -4.87
N SER A 358 -20.06 5.64 -4.51
CA SER A 358 -21.17 6.18 -3.72
C SER A 358 -20.77 6.35 -2.24
N ASP A 359 -21.47 7.23 -1.53
CA ASP A 359 -21.24 7.44 -0.10
C ASP A 359 -21.54 6.16 0.71
N GLU A 360 -22.47 5.32 0.26
CA GLU A 360 -22.76 4.01 0.85
C GLU A 360 -21.57 3.06 0.76
N MET A 361 -20.79 3.14 -0.34
CA MET A 361 -19.57 2.33 -0.49
C MET A 361 -18.46 2.82 0.45
N ILE A 362 -18.38 4.13 0.71
CA ILE A 362 -17.47 4.68 1.74
C ILE A 362 -17.84 4.13 3.13
N ASP A 363 -19.13 4.14 3.50
CA ASP A 363 -19.58 3.54 4.77
C ASP A 363 -19.25 2.04 4.85
N THR A 364 -19.36 1.34 3.73
CA THR A 364 -19.01 -0.08 3.62
C THR A 364 -17.51 -0.29 3.77
N ILE A 365 -16.66 0.53 3.13
CA ILE A 365 -15.19 0.47 3.29
C ILE A 365 -14.83 0.65 4.75
N ILE A 366 -15.38 1.66 5.43
CA ILE A 366 -15.08 1.93 6.85
C ILE A 366 -15.50 0.75 7.72
N SER A 367 -16.75 0.27 7.58
CA SER A 367 -17.27 -0.82 8.41
C SER A 367 -16.51 -2.13 8.23
N LEU A 368 -16.13 -2.45 6.99
CA LEU A 368 -15.38 -3.67 6.69
C LEU A 368 -13.90 -3.54 7.10
N SER A 369 -13.28 -2.37 6.89
CA SER A 369 -11.91 -2.12 7.36
C SER A 369 -11.82 -2.21 8.89
N GLU A 370 -12.77 -1.62 9.62
CA GLU A 370 -12.85 -1.74 11.09
C GLU A 370 -13.04 -3.19 11.56
N LYS A 371 -13.81 -3.98 10.82
CA LYS A 371 -14.12 -5.36 11.18
C LYS A 371 -12.98 -6.33 10.88
N TYR A 372 -12.20 -6.09 9.82
CA TYR A 372 -11.28 -7.08 9.29
C TYR A 372 -9.79 -6.65 9.28
N ILE A 373 -9.48 -5.34 9.36
CA ILE A 373 -8.10 -4.81 9.30
C ILE A 373 -7.72 -4.21 10.65
N PHE A 374 -6.80 -4.87 11.37
CA PHE A 374 -6.38 -4.48 12.73
C PHE A 374 -4.91 -4.09 12.85
N ASP A 375 -4.13 -4.30 11.80
CA ASP A 375 -2.69 -4.04 11.76
C ASP A 375 -2.34 -2.58 11.52
N ARG A 376 -3.33 -1.77 11.12
CA ARG A 376 -3.17 -0.33 10.83
C ARG A 376 -4.25 0.51 11.51
N ASN A 377 -3.96 1.80 11.64
CA ASN A 377 -4.86 2.76 12.26
C ASN A 377 -5.60 3.60 11.21
N ARG A 378 -6.71 4.21 11.63
CA ARG A 378 -7.45 5.19 10.84
C ARG A 378 -6.65 6.49 10.69
N PRO A 379 -6.77 7.19 9.57
CA PRO A 379 -7.54 6.87 8.37
C PRO A 379 -6.76 6.06 7.32
N ASP A 380 -5.49 5.71 7.59
CA ASP A 380 -4.55 5.11 6.65
C ASP A 380 -5.09 3.79 6.05
N LYS A 381 -5.64 2.90 6.90
CA LYS A 381 -6.19 1.61 6.45
C LYS A 381 -7.38 1.77 5.50
N GLU A 382 -8.27 2.76 5.75
CA GLU A 382 -9.44 3.01 4.91
C GLU A 382 -9.04 3.69 3.60
N ILE A 383 -8.07 4.59 3.62
CA ILE A 383 -7.50 5.24 2.43
C ILE A 383 -6.83 4.21 1.53
N ASP A 384 -6.05 3.32 2.11
CA ASP A 384 -5.40 2.22 1.39
C ASP A 384 -6.42 1.27 0.72
N VAL A 385 -7.51 0.93 1.43
CA VAL A 385 -8.57 0.10 0.87
C VAL A 385 -9.30 0.84 -0.24
N LEU A 386 -9.57 2.14 -0.06
CA LEU A 386 -10.20 2.99 -1.07
C LEU A 386 -9.37 3.00 -2.36
N ASP A 387 -8.07 3.26 -2.25
CA ASP A 387 -7.15 3.32 -3.41
C ASP A 387 -7.08 1.97 -4.14
N GLU A 388 -6.93 0.87 -3.40
CA GLU A 388 -6.84 -0.49 -3.97
C GLU A 388 -8.15 -0.90 -4.66
N VAL A 389 -9.31 -0.56 -4.07
CA VAL A 389 -10.63 -0.81 -4.68
C VAL A 389 -10.78 0.00 -5.97
N CYS A 390 -10.43 1.28 -5.95
CA CYS A 390 -10.50 2.15 -7.12
C CYS A 390 -9.58 1.66 -8.24
N SER A 391 -8.34 1.31 -7.91
CA SER A 391 -7.36 0.74 -8.83
C SER A 391 -7.90 -0.55 -9.49
N ARG A 392 -8.42 -1.47 -8.68
CA ARG A 392 -8.99 -2.73 -9.18
C ARG A 392 -10.17 -2.51 -10.12
N VAL A 393 -11.07 -1.60 -9.76
CA VAL A 393 -12.26 -1.31 -10.57
C VAL A 393 -11.87 -0.55 -11.84
N GLY A 394 -10.89 0.36 -11.76
CA GLY A 394 -10.34 1.07 -12.91
C GLY A 394 -9.63 0.16 -13.92
N LEU A 395 -9.05 -0.96 -13.45
CA LEU A 395 -8.43 -1.98 -14.31
C LEU A 395 -9.42 -2.96 -14.96
N LYS A 396 -10.70 -2.93 -14.59
CA LYS A 396 -11.71 -3.75 -15.27
C LYS A 396 -11.84 -3.29 -16.72
N GLU A 397 -11.41 -4.13 -17.64
CA GLU A 397 -11.59 -3.85 -19.07
C GLU A 397 -13.09 -3.83 -19.37
N ASN A 398 -13.63 -2.65 -19.71
CA ASN A 398 -14.93 -2.54 -20.32
C ASN A 398 -14.85 -3.15 -21.75
N ASP A 399 -15.93 -3.81 -22.21
CA ASP A 399 -16.01 -4.38 -23.57
C ASP A 399 -15.61 -3.35 -24.64
N ASN A 400 -15.87 -2.07 -24.40
CA ASN A 400 -15.50 -0.97 -25.28
C ASN A 400 -13.99 -0.72 -25.31
N VAL A 401 -13.27 -0.88 -24.19
CA VAL A 401 -11.79 -0.75 -24.12
C VAL A 401 -11.12 -1.90 -24.84
N ALA A 402 -11.64 -3.13 -24.68
CA ALA A 402 -11.16 -4.31 -25.39
C ALA A 402 -11.39 -4.17 -26.91
N ARG A 403 -12.56 -3.65 -27.33
CA ARG A 403 -12.86 -3.32 -28.73
C ARG A 403 -11.92 -2.25 -29.28
N ALA A 404 -11.70 -1.15 -28.57
CA ALA A 404 -10.79 -0.10 -28.99
C ALA A 404 -9.35 -0.62 -29.17
N ARG A 405 -8.89 -1.51 -28.29
CA ARG A 405 -7.58 -2.15 -28.38
C ARG A 405 -7.44 -3.03 -29.63
N ASN A 406 -8.48 -3.81 -29.95
CA ASN A 406 -8.50 -4.65 -31.15
C ASN A 406 -8.51 -3.80 -32.42
N ILE A 407 -9.32 -2.73 -32.46
CA ILE A 407 -9.37 -1.81 -33.58
C ILE A 407 -8.01 -1.11 -33.78
N ARG A 408 -7.32 -0.68 -32.72
CA ARG A 408 -5.97 -0.10 -32.84
C ARG A 408 -4.93 -1.07 -33.40
N LYS A 409 -5.02 -2.37 -33.02
CA LYS A 409 -4.18 -3.41 -33.62
C LYS A 409 -4.45 -3.56 -35.11
N GLU A 410 -5.73 -3.64 -35.48
CA GLU A 410 -6.14 -3.77 -36.89
C GLU A 410 -5.70 -2.56 -37.73
N ILE A 411 -5.81 -1.34 -37.18
CA ILE A 411 -5.29 -0.12 -37.84
C ILE A 411 -3.78 -0.24 -38.08
N SER A 412 -3.01 -0.67 -37.07
CA SER A 412 -1.55 -0.83 -37.17
C SER A 412 -1.15 -1.87 -38.21
N GLU A 413 -1.91 -2.96 -38.37
CA GLU A 413 -1.70 -3.97 -39.40
C GLU A 413 -2.02 -3.41 -40.78
N LEU A 414 -3.15 -2.70 -40.93
CA LEU A 414 -3.52 -2.04 -42.18
C LEU A 414 -2.53 -0.94 -42.59
N GLU A 415 -1.95 -0.20 -41.64
CA GLU A 415 -0.89 0.77 -41.94
C GLU A 415 0.35 0.10 -42.52
N LYS A 416 0.77 -1.05 -41.99
CA LYS A 416 1.91 -1.81 -42.51
C LYS A 416 1.61 -2.33 -43.90
N GLU A 417 0.41 -2.87 -44.12
CA GLU A 417 -0.03 -3.38 -45.39
C GLU A 417 -0.14 -2.24 -46.44
N LYS A 418 -0.71 -1.11 -46.09
CA LYS A 418 -0.77 0.11 -46.93
C LYS A 418 0.62 0.53 -47.37
N ASN A 419 1.58 0.60 -46.44
CA ASN A 419 2.96 1.00 -46.73
C ASN A 419 3.62 -0.02 -47.70
N SER A 420 3.37 -1.31 -47.55
CA SER A 420 3.90 -2.33 -48.47
C SER A 420 3.37 -2.16 -49.90
N TYR A 421 2.08 -1.81 -50.05
CA TYR A 421 1.48 -1.55 -51.38
C TYR A 421 1.99 -0.25 -52.00
N ILE A 422 2.26 0.79 -51.18
CA ILE A 422 2.88 2.03 -51.68
C ILE A 422 4.29 1.77 -52.21
N VAL A 423 5.11 1.00 -51.46
CA VAL A 423 6.45 0.63 -51.90
C VAL A 423 6.40 -0.26 -53.16
N GLY A 424 5.40 -1.12 -53.26
CA GLY A 424 5.16 -1.98 -54.42
C GLY A 424 4.48 -1.30 -55.65
N ASN A 425 4.28 0.02 -55.62
CA ASN A 425 3.65 0.84 -56.66
C ASN A 425 2.20 0.41 -57.03
N LYS A 426 1.48 -0.23 -56.07
CA LYS A 426 0.08 -0.67 -56.21
C LYS A 426 -0.89 0.34 -55.58
N ILE A 427 -1.00 1.51 -56.19
CA ILE A 427 -1.71 2.67 -55.62
C ILE A 427 -3.21 2.39 -55.37
N ASP A 428 -3.86 1.64 -56.29
CA ASP A 428 -5.29 1.31 -56.15
C ASP A 428 -5.58 0.46 -54.89
N MET A 429 -4.70 -0.49 -54.58
CA MET A 429 -4.83 -1.32 -53.37
C MET A 429 -4.56 -0.51 -52.10
N ALA A 430 -3.57 0.38 -52.10
CA ALA A 430 -3.30 1.28 -50.99
C ALA A 430 -4.50 2.21 -50.70
N TYR A 431 -5.21 2.64 -51.73
CA TYR A 431 -6.42 3.48 -51.59
C TYR A 431 -7.58 2.71 -50.92
N VAL A 432 -7.79 1.44 -51.27
CA VAL A 432 -8.81 0.56 -50.65
C VAL A 432 -8.52 0.38 -49.18
N ILE A 433 -7.24 0.13 -48.80
CA ILE A 433 -6.84 -0.03 -47.41
C ILE A 433 -7.01 1.27 -46.63
N ARG A 434 -6.65 2.41 -47.21
CA ARG A 434 -6.86 3.72 -46.60
C ARG A 434 -8.33 3.99 -46.25
N ARG A 435 -9.25 3.54 -47.09
CA ARG A 435 -10.69 3.65 -46.85
C ARG A 435 -11.14 2.83 -45.64
N LYS A 436 -10.60 1.61 -45.47
CA LYS A 436 -10.85 0.76 -44.31
C LYS A 436 -10.26 1.38 -43.05
N GLU A 437 -9.03 1.88 -43.10
CA GLU A 437 -8.35 2.58 -42.04
C GLU A 437 -9.15 3.81 -41.53
N THR A 438 -9.68 4.62 -42.47
CA THR A 438 -10.48 5.80 -42.12
C THR A 438 -11.80 5.41 -41.45
N HIS A 439 -12.43 4.33 -41.85
CA HIS A 439 -13.65 3.80 -41.23
C HIS A 439 -13.36 3.29 -39.80
N LEU A 440 -12.27 2.57 -39.60
CA LEU A 440 -11.87 2.09 -38.27
C LEU A 440 -11.47 3.24 -37.36
N LEU A 441 -10.84 4.29 -37.87
CA LEU A 441 -10.52 5.50 -37.13
C LEU A 441 -11.78 6.27 -36.67
N SER A 442 -12.83 6.32 -37.53
CA SER A 442 -14.10 6.94 -37.12
C SER A 442 -14.79 6.13 -36.00
N THR A 443 -14.83 4.80 -36.15
CA THR A 443 -15.38 3.90 -35.10
C THR A 443 -14.56 3.97 -33.81
N LEU A 444 -13.25 4.07 -33.90
CA LEU A 444 -12.39 4.25 -32.71
C LEU A 444 -12.70 5.56 -31.99
N ASN A 445 -12.83 6.66 -32.74
CA ASN A 445 -13.20 7.96 -32.20
C ASN A 445 -14.59 7.95 -31.53
N GLU A 446 -15.56 7.26 -32.11
CA GLU A 446 -16.88 7.07 -31.48
C GLU A 446 -16.78 6.31 -30.17
N ILE A 447 -16.06 5.20 -30.13
CA ILE A 447 -15.84 4.41 -28.92
C ILE A 447 -15.07 5.22 -27.85
N GLU A 448 -14.07 6.01 -28.24
CA GLU A 448 -13.32 6.87 -27.31
C GLU A 448 -14.16 8.02 -26.74
N LEU A 449 -15.08 8.56 -27.51
CA LEU A 449 -16.05 9.56 -27.05
C LEU A 449 -17.05 8.94 -26.05
N PHE A 450 -17.53 7.71 -26.30
CA PHE A 450 -18.39 6.98 -25.37
C PHE A 450 -17.63 6.59 -24.10
N ASN A 451 -16.39 6.10 -24.21
CA ASN A 451 -15.57 5.72 -23.05
C ASN A 451 -15.18 6.89 -22.12
N ARG A 452 -15.19 8.12 -22.62
CA ARG A 452 -14.98 9.30 -21.75
C ARG A 452 -16.10 9.52 -20.74
N ASN A 453 -17.29 8.97 -20.98
CA ASN A 453 -18.47 9.12 -20.13
C ASN A 453 -18.80 7.86 -19.29
N ASP A 454 -18.23 6.68 -19.63
CA ASP A 454 -18.47 5.43 -18.91
C ASP A 454 -17.42 5.23 -17.83
N LYS A 455 -17.76 5.67 -16.60
CA LYS A 455 -16.96 5.39 -15.42
C LYS A 455 -17.43 4.09 -14.77
N ASN A 456 -16.51 3.24 -14.37
CA ASN A 456 -16.80 2.03 -13.63
C ASN A 456 -17.32 2.37 -12.22
N ILE A 457 -18.39 1.69 -11.79
CA ILE A 457 -18.99 1.89 -10.47
C ILE A 457 -18.40 0.86 -9.50
N VAL A 458 -17.97 1.32 -8.34
CA VAL A 458 -17.49 0.46 -7.25
C VAL A 458 -18.65 -0.29 -6.62
N THR A 459 -18.50 -1.61 -6.44
CA THR A 459 -19.51 -2.49 -5.82
C THR A 459 -18.99 -3.10 -4.51
N ILE A 460 -19.92 -3.60 -3.68
CA ILE A 460 -19.59 -4.31 -2.44
C ILE A 460 -18.67 -5.51 -2.71
N ASN A 461 -18.87 -6.21 -3.83
CA ASN A 461 -18.02 -7.34 -4.20
C ASN A 461 -16.57 -6.92 -4.47
N ASP A 462 -16.34 -5.73 -5.01
CA ASP A 462 -14.99 -5.22 -5.24
C ASP A 462 -14.27 -4.93 -3.92
N ILE A 463 -14.98 -4.32 -2.97
CA ILE A 463 -14.48 -4.07 -1.62
C ILE A 463 -14.17 -5.40 -0.92
N ALA A 464 -15.10 -6.36 -1.00
CA ALA A 464 -14.94 -7.68 -0.39
C ALA A 464 -13.72 -8.43 -0.96
N MET A 465 -13.45 -8.32 -2.26
CA MET A 465 -12.26 -8.92 -2.87
C MET A 465 -10.96 -8.31 -2.36
N VAL A 466 -10.92 -7.00 -2.16
CA VAL A 466 -9.73 -6.32 -1.60
C VAL A 466 -9.51 -6.75 -0.15
N ILE A 467 -10.56 -6.78 0.66
CA ILE A 467 -10.48 -7.27 2.04
C ILE A 467 -10.05 -8.74 2.09
N ASN A 468 -10.60 -9.60 1.20
CA ASN A 468 -10.19 -10.99 1.08
C ASN A 468 -8.70 -11.13 0.77
N ASN A 469 -8.18 -10.36 -0.18
CA ASN A 469 -6.75 -10.40 -0.54
C ASN A 469 -5.84 -10.02 0.64
N ARG A 470 -6.27 -9.09 1.49
CA ARG A 470 -5.49 -8.62 2.65
C ARG A 470 -5.59 -9.54 3.87
N THR A 471 -6.77 -10.12 4.10
CA THR A 471 -7.07 -10.85 5.35
C THR A 471 -7.28 -12.35 5.16
N ASN A 472 -7.27 -12.84 3.92
CA ASN A 472 -7.65 -14.20 3.54
C ASN A 472 -9.06 -14.61 4.02
N THR A 473 -9.93 -13.64 4.33
CA THR A 473 -11.31 -13.90 4.73
C THR A 473 -12.16 -14.20 3.51
N PRO A 474 -12.92 -15.31 3.45
CA PRO A 474 -13.72 -15.68 2.29
C PRO A 474 -14.72 -14.59 1.89
N ILE A 475 -14.86 -14.32 0.58
CA ILE A 475 -15.72 -13.25 0.04
C ILE A 475 -17.18 -13.44 0.45
N TYR A 476 -17.67 -14.68 0.47
CA TYR A 476 -19.05 -14.97 0.88
C TYR A 476 -19.31 -14.57 2.34
N GLU A 477 -18.31 -14.60 3.20
CA GLU A 477 -18.43 -14.18 4.60
C GLU A 477 -18.48 -12.65 4.71
N ILE A 478 -17.78 -11.94 3.85
CA ILE A 478 -17.75 -10.47 3.82
C ILE A 478 -19.07 -9.92 3.23
N VAL A 479 -19.55 -10.52 2.14
CA VAL A 479 -20.71 -10.02 1.36
C VAL A 479 -22.03 -10.55 1.92
N SER A 480 -22.07 -11.79 2.43
CA SER A 480 -23.31 -12.40 2.89
C SER A 480 -23.67 -11.97 4.32
N SER A 481 -24.51 -10.97 4.44
CA SER A 481 -25.39 -10.80 5.62
C SER A 481 -26.51 -11.85 5.66
N ASN A 482 -26.52 -12.86 4.77
CA ASN A 482 -27.63 -13.76 4.53
C ASN A 482 -27.56 -15.07 5.30
N MET A 483 -28.74 -15.54 5.80
CA MET A 483 -28.93 -16.81 6.51
C MET A 483 -28.56 -18.07 5.70
N SER A 484 -28.42 -17.99 4.38
CA SER A 484 -28.10 -19.13 3.51
C SER A 484 -26.76 -19.81 3.86
N GLY A 485 -25.72 -19.04 4.16
CA GLY A 485 -24.42 -19.62 4.54
C GLY A 485 -24.40 -20.37 5.88
N ILE A 486 -25.38 -20.13 6.76
CA ILE A 486 -25.49 -20.81 8.06
C ILE A 486 -26.15 -22.20 7.90
N SER A 487 -27.13 -22.33 7.01
CA SER A 487 -27.74 -23.62 6.67
C SER A 487 -26.71 -24.58 6.05
N ASP A 488 -25.82 -24.04 5.22
CA ASP A 488 -24.76 -24.79 4.57
C ASP A 488 -23.74 -25.31 5.59
N ILE A 489 -23.33 -24.48 6.57
CA ILE A 489 -22.46 -24.92 7.68
C ILE A 489 -23.12 -26.06 8.44
N LYS A 490 -24.42 -25.97 8.76
CA LYS A 490 -25.16 -27.00 9.46
C LYS A 490 -25.14 -28.32 8.70
N SER A 491 -25.41 -28.28 7.39
CA SER A 491 -25.42 -29.51 6.54
C SER A 491 -24.04 -30.14 6.44
N ILE A 492 -22.98 -29.34 6.29
CA ILE A 492 -21.59 -29.83 6.24
C ILE A 492 -21.20 -30.53 7.56
N LEU A 493 -21.54 -29.91 8.70
CA LEU A 493 -21.20 -30.46 10.00
C LEU A 493 -21.97 -31.76 10.28
N LYS A 494 -23.27 -31.83 9.97
CA LYS A 494 -24.07 -33.03 10.15
C LYS A 494 -23.57 -34.23 9.30
N ASN A 495 -23.12 -33.97 8.10
CA ASN A 495 -22.58 -35.01 7.22
C ASN A 495 -21.21 -35.55 7.67
N LYS A 496 -20.43 -34.76 8.44
CA LYS A 496 -19.06 -35.14 8.85
C LYS A 496 -18.95 -35.59 10.30
N ILE A 497 -19.88 -35.20 11.15
CA ILE A 497 -19.87 -35.45 12.60
C ILE A 497 -21.13 -36.19 12.98
N ILE A 498 -20.97 -37.43 13.47
CA ILE A 498 -22.05 -38.37 13.80
C ILE A 498 -22.33 -38.33 15.29
N GLY A 499 -23.58 -38.52 15.70
CA GLY A 499 -23.99 -38.69 17.09
C GLY A 499 -23.99 -37.43 17.94
N GLN A 500 -23.77 -36.23 17.34
CA GLN A 500 -23.64 -34.96 18.08
C GLN A 500 -24.62 -33.86 17.60
N ASP A 501 -25.82 -34.27 17.13
CA ASP A 501 -26.79 -33.30 16.54
C ASP A 501 -27.13 -32.16 17.48
N LYS A 502 -27.35 -32.40 18.76
CA LYS A 502 -27.67 -31.34 19.74
C LYS A 502 -26.54 -30.34 19.90
N VAL A 503 -25.28 -30.81 19.90
CA VAL A 503 -24.11 -29.96 19.99
C VAL A 503 -23.99 -29.12 18.73
N ILE A 504 -24.21 -29.73 17.56
CA ILE A 504 -24.20 -29.01 16.28
C ILE A 504 -25.29 -27.92 16.24
N ASP A 505 -26.53 -28.25 16.64
CA ASP A 505 -27.63 -27.31 16.65
C ASP A 505 -27.36 -26.11 17.60
N SER A 506 -26.82 -26.37 18.78
CA SER A 506 -26.38 -25.33 19.71
C SER A 506 -25.23 -24.48 19.15
N LEU A 507 -24.27 -25.11 18.47
CA LEU A 507 -23.15 -24.42 17.81
C LEU A 507 -23.63 -23.51 16.67
N ILE A 508 -24.61 -23.97 15.89
CA ILE A 508 -25.22 -23.16 14.82
C ILE A 508 -25.98 -21.95 15.38
N GLU A 509 -26.69 -22.12 16.49
CA GLU A 509 -27.36 -20.98 17.15
C GLU A 509 -26.37 -19.92 17.62
N LEU A 510 -25.24 -20.37 18.16
CA LEU A 510 -24.13 -19.48 18.52
C LEU A 510 -23.50 -18.80 17.29
N THR A 511 -23.34 -19.55 16.21
CA THR A 511 -22.83 -19.00 14.95
C THR A 511 -23.72 -17.87 14.43
N LYS A 512 -25.03 -17.97 14.59
CA LYS A 512 -25.96 -16.88 14.29
C LYS A 512 -25.66 -15.66 15.14
N ARG A 513 -25.43 -15.83 16.44
CA ARG A 513 -25.07 -14.72 17.35
C ARG A 513 -23.74 -14.09 17.00
N ILE A 514 -22.73 -14.89 16.61
CA ILE A 514 -21.42 -14.42 16.16
C ILE A 514 -21.55 -13.56 14.88
N LYS A 515 -22.34 -14.04 13.91
CA LYS A 515 -22.50 -13.34 12.62
C LYS A 515 -23.35 -12.07 12.71
N PHE A 516 -24.40 -12.07 13.55
CA PHE A 516 -25.36 -10.96 13.66
C PHE A 516 -25.25 -10.18 14.98
N GLY A 517 -24.42 -10.63 15.92
CA GLY A 517 -24.22 -9.96 17.20
C GLY A 517 -23.23 -8.81 17.12
N TYR A 518 -23.38 -7.85 18.01
CA TYR A 518 -22.38 -6.78 18.19
C TYR A 518 -21.11 -7.37 18.77
N SER A 519 -20.08 -7.48 17.92
CA SER A 519 -18.76 -8.00 18.30
C SER A 519 -17.93 -6.90 18.95
N GLY A 520 -17.76 -6.96 20.22
CA GLY A 520 -16.77 -6.15 20.94
C GLY A 520 -15.81 -6.99 21.75
N ARG A 521 -16.02 -8.31 21.81
CA ARG A 521 -15.25 -9.28 22.59
C ARG A 521 -15.00 -10.58 21.82
N CYS A 522 -14.00 -11.32 22.26
CA CYS A 522 -13.70 -12.65 21.76
C CYS A 522 -14.84 -13.64 22.12
N TYR A 523 -15.26 -14.48 21.18
CA TYR A 523 -16.21 -15.56 21.45
C TYR A 523 -15.50 -16.81 21.95
N SER A 524 -16.05 -17.45 22.97
CA SER A 524 -15.43 -18.59 23.64
C SER A 524 -16.39 -19.77 23.82
N LEU A 525 -15.92 -20.96 23.45
CA LEU A 525 -16.67 -22.20 23.54
C LEU A 525 -15.86 -23.21 24.30
N MET A 526 -16.52 -23.99 25.16
CA MET A 526 -15.88 -25.15 25.82
C MET A 526 -16.57 -26.45 25.42
N PHE A 527 -15.82 -27.38 24.83
CA PHE A 527 -16.28 -28.70 24.44
C PHE A 527 -15.88 -29.71 25.51
N VAL A 528 -16.86 -30.28 26.19
CA VAL A 528 -16.67 -31.19 27.32
C VAL A 528 -17.18 -32.57 26.95
N GLY A 529 -16.40 -33.61 27.19
CA GLY A 529 -16.83 -35.00 26.90
C GLY A 529 -15.69 -36.01 27.00
N SER A 530 -16.00 -37.31 26.92
CA SER A 530 -15.00 -38.37 26.95
C SER A 530 -14.01 -38.28 25.76
N SER A 531 -12.88 -38.96 25.86
CA SER A 531 -11.93 -39.01 24.75
C SER A 531 -12.54 -39.75 23.54
N GLY A 532 -12.27 -39.25 22.33
CA GLY A 532 -12.68 -39.91 21.08
C GLY A 532 -14.13 -39.69 20.64
N VAL A 533 -14.91 -38.78 21.29
CA VAL A 533 -16.31 -38.46 20.89
C VAL A 533 -16.42 -37.40 19.76
N GLY A 534 -15.28 -36.90 19.24
CA GLY A 534 -15.26 -36.00 18.10
C GLY A 534 -15.08 -34.52 18.41
N LYS A 535 -14.71 -34.12 19.65
CA LYS A 535 -14.52 -32.71 20.06
C LYS A 535 -13.56 -31.94 19.13
N SER A 536 -12.32 -32.37 19.00
CA SER A 536 -11.30 -31.70 18.18
C SER A 536 -11.62 -31.80 16.68
N LYS A 537 -12.32 -32.88 16.23
CA LYS A 537 -12.79 -33.03 14.85
C LYS A 537 -13.89 -32.02 14.54
N LEU A 538 -14.89 -31.87 15.44
CA LEU A 538 -15.94 -30.87 15.27
C LEU A 538 -15.33 -29.43 15.23
N ALA A 539 -14.39 -29.14 16.11
CA ALA A 539 -13.72 -27.82 16.11
C ALA A 539 -13.01 -27.55 14.78
N LYS A 540 -12.31 -28.52 14.20
CA LYS A 540 -11.64 -28.42 12.90
C LYS A 540 -12.63 -28.21 11.75
N GLU A 541 -13.66 -29.09 11.68
CA GLU A 541 -14.66 -28.98 10.61
C GLU A 541 -15.50 -27.72 10.71
N TYR A 542 -15.79 -27.26 11.93
CA TYR A 542 -16.44 -25.96 12.16
C TYR A 542 -15.56 -24.80 11.70
N ALA A 543 -14.26 -24.82 12.01
CA ALA A 543 -13.33 -23.82 11.54
C ALA A 543 -13.26 -23.77 10.02
N ASN A 544 -13.15 -24.94 9.38
CA ASN A 544 -13.10 -25.04 7.92
C ASN A 544 -14.37 -24.49 7.26
N ALA A 545 -15.53 -24.73 7.88
CA ALA A 545 -16.81 -24.26 7.38
C ALA A 545 -17.07 -22.77 7.68
N LEU A 546 -16.51 -22.22 8.78
CA LEU A 546 -16.74 -20.85 9.21
C LEU A 546 -15.74 -19.86 8.57
N VAL A 547 -14.43 -20.16 8.66
CA VAL A 547 -13.33 -19.21 8.31
C VAL A 547 -12.38 -19.76 7.25
N GLY A 548 -12.58 -21.00 6.79
CA GLY A 548 -11.68 -21.67 5.85
C GLY A 548 -10.47 -22.36 6.52
N GLU A 549 -9.86 -23.27 5.78
CA GLU A 549 -8.80 -24.17 6.30
C GLU A 549 -7.54 -23.40 6.75
N ASN A 550 -7.21 -22.30 6.11
CA ASN A 550 -6.02 -21.50 6.40
C ASN A 550 -6.11 -20.71 7.71
N ASN A 551 -7.31 -20.50 8.25
CA ASN A 551 -7.55 -19.66 9.43
C ASN A 551 -7.85 -20.50 10.69
N PHE A 552 -7.43 -21.77 10.71
CA PHE A 552 -7.50 -22.64 11.87
C PHE A 552 -6.14 -22.70 12.59
N ILE A 553 -6.12 -22.35 13.88
CA ILE A 553 -4.94 -22.39 14.75
C ILE A 553 -5.20 -23.44 15.84
N ARG A 554 -4.39 -24.46 15.92
CA ARG A 554 -4.49 -25.51 16.95
C ARG A 554 -3.31 -25.44 17.90
N LEU A 555 -3.62 -25.47 19.20
CA LEU A 555 -2.68 -25.53 20.29
C LEU A 555 -2.98 -26.77 21.15
N ASP A 556 -2.01 -27.65 21.30
CA ASP A 556 -2.09 -28.74 22.26
C ASP A 556 -1.61 -28.24 23.62
N MET A 557 -2.52 -28.12 24.56
CA MET A 557 -2.22 -27.56 25.88
C MET A 557 -1.33 -28.45 26.75
N SER A 558 -1.12 -29.69 26.36
CA SER A 558 -0.12 -30.54 27.00
C SER A 558 1.32 -30.05 26.82
N GLU A 559 1.61 -29.32 25.73
CA GLU A 559 2.91 -28.67 25.50
C GLU A 559 3.13 -27.40 26.34
N TYR A 560 2.07 -26.96 27.03
CA TYR A 560 2.03 -25.74 27.85
C TYR A 560 1.82 -26.04 29.34
N SER A 561 2.29 -27.19 29.78
CA SER A 561 2.19 -27.67 31.18
C SER A 561 3.13 -26.97 32.15
N ASP A 562 4.17 -26.29 31.67
CA ASP A 562 5.17 -25.59 32.49
C ASP A 562 4.89 -24.12 32.67
N SER A 563 5.33 -23.51 33.77
CA SER A 563 5.16 -22.10 34.08
C SER A 563 5.85 -21.17 33.06
N THR A 564 6.95 -21.62 32.44
CA THR A 564 7.70 -20.90 31.40
C THR A 564 6.99 -20.88 30.05
N SER A 565 5.98 -21.72 29.86
CA SER A 565 5.23 -21.85 28.61
C SER A 565 4.44 -20.59 28.26
N VAL A 566 4.19 -19.68 29.21
CA VAL A 566 3.64 -18.35 28.96
C VAL A 566 4.51 -17.56 27.96
N ASN A 567 5.84 -17.74 28.03
CA ASN A 567 6.76 -17.06 27.11
C ASN A 567 6.68 -17.61 25.68
N LYS A 568 6.22 -18.87 25.49
CA LYS A 568 5.96 -19.42 24.15
C LYS A 568 4.77 -18.72 23.49
N ILE A 569 3.84 -18.18 24.28
CA ILE A 569 2.66 -17.46 23.78
C ILE A 569 2.96 -15.97 23.61
N LEU A 570 3.51 -15.31 24.65
CA LEU A 570 3.79 -13.87 24.65
C LEU A 570 5.05 -13.49 23.88
N GLY A 571 5.95 -14.45 23.65
CA GLY A 571 7.31 -14.20 23.14
C GLY A 571 8.33 -14.04 24.27
N SER A 572 9.59 -14.32 23.99
CA SER A 572 10.70 -14.18 24.94
C SER A 572 10.97 -12.71 25.28
N SER A 573 11.38 -12.44 26.52
CA SER A 573 11.79 -11.09 26.93
C SER A 573 13.13 -10.70 26.29
N PRO A 574 13.41 -9.40 26.09
CA PRO A 574 14.67 -8.93 25.55
C PRO A 574 15.88 -9.51 26.30
N GLY A 575 16.84 -10.09 25.58
CA GLY A 575 18.06 -10.67 26.16
C GLY A 575 18.01 -12.18 26.39
N TYR A 576 16.90 -12.87 26.12
CA TYR A 576 16.81 -14.32 26.15
C TYR A 576 16.92 -14.92 24.75
N VAL A 577 17.45 -16.16 24.65
CA VAL A 577 17.53 -16.92 23.40
C VAL A 577 16.11 -17.13 22.85
N GLY A 578 15.90 -16.81 21.56
CA GLY A 578 14.59 -16.89 20.89
C GLY A 578 13.80 -15.57 20.87
N TYR A 579 14.39 -14.42 21.28
CA TYR A 579 13.70 -13.11 21.17
C TYR A 579 13.38 -12.70 19.74
N ASP A 580 14.23 -13.08 18.78
CA ASP A 580 14.06 -12.78 17.35
C ASP A 580 13.25 -13.84 16.58
N ASP A 581 12.89 -14.95 17.22
CA ASP A 581 12.06 -15.98 16.61
C ASP A 581 10.61 -15.45 16.47
N ASN A 582 10.26 -15.06 15.25
CA ASN A 582 8.93 -14.52 14.90
C ASN A 582 7.81 -15.60 14.83
N LYS A 583 8.06 -16.84 15.21
CA LYS A 583 7.03 -17.90 15.27
C LYS A 583 6.36 -17.88 16.63
N ASN A 584 5.42 -16.96 16.79
CA ASN A 584 4.62 -16.84 18.01
C ASN A 584 3.13 -16.89 17.66
N ILE A 585 2.34 -17.57 18.50
CA ILE A 585 0.88 -17.71 18.34
C ILE A 585 0.21 -16.33 18.19
N LEU A 586 0.67 -15.33 18.93
CA LEU A 586 0.12 -13.98 18.84
C LEU A 586 0.36 -13.35 17.47
N GLU A 587 1.44 -13.69 16.78
CA GLU A 587 1.68 -13.24 15.41
C GLU A 587 0.79 -13.97 14.41
N ASP A 588 0.54 -15.28 14.62
CA ASP A 588 -0.41 -16.00 13.79
C ASP A 588 -1.82 -15.39 13.89
N VAL A 589 -2.27 -15.05 15.12
CA VAL A 589 -3.56 -14.38 15.34
C VAL A 589 -3.57 -12.97 14.76
N ARG A 590 -2.47 -12.24 14.87
CA ARG A 590 -2.34 -10.89 14.27
C ARG A 590 -2.45 -10.94 12.75
N ASN A 591 -1.81 -11.95 12.13
CA ASN A 591 -1.85 -12.14 10.67
C ASN A 591 -3.18 -12.75 10.19
N LYS A 592 -3.90 -13.43 11.09
CA LYS A 592 -5.19 -14.12 10.82
C LYS A 592 -6.23 -13.71 11.87
N PRO A 593 -6.69 -12.46 11.86
CA PRO A 593 -7.58 -11.94 12.91
C PRO A 593 -8.93 -12.65 12.96
N ASN A 594 -9.41 -13.18 11.83
CA ASN A 594 -10.63 -14.00 11.75
C ASN A 594 -10.26 -15.48 11.80
N SER A 595 -9.80 -15.96 12.93
CA SER A 595 -9.39 -17.36 13.10
C SER A 595 -10.23 -18.10 14.13
N VAL A 596 -10.29 -19.41 13.97
CA VAL A 596 -10.77 -20.32 15.03
C VAL A 596 -9.55 -20.91 15.71
N ILE A 597 -9.43 -20.64 17.01
CA ILE A 597 -8.31 -21.09 17.83
C ILE A 597 -8.78 -22.24 18.69
N LEU A 598 -8.22 -23.42 18.47
CA LEU A 598 -8.49 -24.59 19.26
C LEU A 598 -7.43 -24.76 20.35
N LEU A 599 -7.84 -24.69 21.61
CA LEU A 599 -7.04 -25.05 22.78
C LEU A 599 -7.41 -26.48 23.16
N ASP A 600 -6.64 -27.44 22.67
CA ASP A 600 -6.93 -28.86 22.89
C ASP A 600 -6.41 -29.33 24.27
N GLU A 601 -7.24 -30.01 25.05
CA GLU A 601 -6.95 -30.48 26.40
C GLU A 601 -6.53 -29.35 27.37
N ILE A 602 -7.34 -28.29 27.49
CA ILE A 602 -7.06 -27.10 28.32
C ILE A 602 -6.77 -27.44 29.79
N ASP A 603 -7.30 -28.53 30.28
CA ASP A 603 -7.08 -29.03 31.64
C ASP A 603 -5.62 -29.44 31.95
N LYS A 604 -4.80 -29.62 30.91
CA LYS A 604 -3.37 -29.94 31.07
C LYS A 604 -2.48 -28.71 31.08
N ALA A 605 -3.02 -27.52 30.75
CA ALA A 605 -2.28 -26.29 30.74
C ALA A 605 -1.87 -25.84 32.15
N HIS A 606 -0.70 -25.20 32.25
CA HIS A 606 -0.29 -24.56 33.52
C HIS A 606 -1.25 -23.43 33.90
N PRO A 607 -1.54 -23.23 35.21
CA PRO A 607 -2.45 -22.15 35.66
C PRO A 607 -2.10 -20.76 35.14
N SER A 608 -0.82 -20.46 34.95
CA SER A 608 -0.38 -19.16 34.39
C SER A 608 -0.84 -18.98 32.94
N VAL A 609 -0.91 -20.05 32.15
CA VAL A 609 -1.40 -20.04 30.76
C VAL A 609 -2.92 -19.87 30.76
N ILE A 610 -3.63 -20.51 31.67
CA ILE A 610 -5.09 -20.38 31.84
C ILE A 610 -5.43 -18.90 32.20
N ASN A 611 -4.66 -18.28 33.09
CA ASN A 611 -4.82 -16.87 33.45
C ASN A 611 -4.57 -15.91 32.27
N LEU A 612 -3.66 -16.25 31.38
CA LEU A 612 -3.41 -15.48 30.16
C LEU A 612 -4.65 -15.52 29.24
N PHE A 613 -5.22 -16.70 29.02
CA PHE A 613 -6.46 -16.82 28.24
C PHE A 613 -7.65 -16.17 28.96
N TYR A 614 -7.71 -16.20 30.28
CA TYR A 614 -8.71 -15.43 31.03
C TYR A 614 -8.65 -13.92 30.67
N GLN A 615 -7.45 -13.33 30.64
CA GLN A 615 -7.29 -11.93 30.25
C GLN A 615 -7.73 -11.69 28.79
N ILE A 616 -7.38 -12.61 27.87
CA ILE A 616 -7.82 -12.51 26.46
C ILE A 616 -9.35 -12.55 26.35
N LEU A 617 -10.01 -13.44 27.09
CA LEU A 617 -11.48 -13.55 27.08
C LEU A 617 -12.17 -12.32 27.71
N GLU A 618 -11.52 -11.67 28.67
CA GLU A 618 -12.07 -10.49 29.34
C GLU A 618 -11.90 -9.21 28.51
N GLU A 619 -10.68 -8.95 28.03
CA GLU A 619 -10.32 -7.71 27.35
C GLU A 619 -10.43 -7.77 25.81
N GLY A 620 -10.51 -8.98 25.24
CA GLY A 620 -10.46 -9.19 23.79
C GLY A 620 -9.09 -8.85 23.15
N LYS A 621 -8.06 -8.58 23.94
CA LYS A 621 -6.73 -8.18 23.49
C LYS A 621 -5.65 -8.56 24.50
N ILE A 622 -4.42 -8.68 24.02
CA ILE A 622 -3.25 -8.88 24.88
C ILE A 622 -2.03 -8.20 24.28
N LYS A 623 -1.06 -7.85 25.11
CA LYS A 623 0.23 -7.31 24.64
C LYS A 623 1.27 -8.44 24.62
N ASN A 624 2.01 -8.52 23.51
CA ASN A 624 3.15 -9.43 23.43
C ASN A 624 4.37 -8.85 24.19
N SER A 625 5.46 -9.62 24.27
CA SER A 625 6.71 -9.19 24.93
C SER A 625 7.36 -7.96 24.29
N LYS A 626 7.04 -7.66 23.02
CA LYS A 626 7.50 -6.48 22.28
C LYS A 626 6.58 -5.25 22.50
N GLY A 627 5.54 -5.35 23.35
CA GLY A 627 4.57 -4.28 23.64
C GLY A 627 3.46 -4.13 22.60
N VAL A 628 3.46 -4.93 21.54
CA VAL A 628 2.45 -4.87 20.48
C VAL A 628 1.14 -5.47 20.96
N THR A 629 0.05 -4.74 20.80
CA THR A 629 -1.30 -5.19 21.16
C THR A 629 -1.87 -6.10 20.07
N VAL A 630 -2.22 -7.34 20.43
CA VAL A 630 -2.91 -8.30 19.56
C VAL A 630 -4.37 -8.38 19.99
N ARG A 631 -5.29 -8.23 19.03
CA ARG A 631 -6.74 -8.24 19.26
C ARG A 631 -7.33 -9.59 18.84
N PHE A 632 -8.29 -10.07 19.64
CA PHE A 632 -8.99 -11.35 19.44
C PHE A 632 -10.49 -11.17 19.17
N ASN A 633 -10.93 -9.93 18.93
CA ASN A 633 -12.36 -9.59 18.83
C ASN A 633 -13.12 -10.35 17.73
N ASN A 634 -12.43 -10.82 16.71
CA ASN A 634 -13.01 -11.61 15.61
C ASN A 634 -12.60 -13.08 15.66
N ALA A 635 -11.83 -13.49 16.67
CA ALA A 635 -11.43 -14.88 16.85
C ALA A 635 -12.51 -15.64 17.65
N VAL A 636 -12.68 -16.92 17.30
CA VAL A 636 -13.48 -17.86 18.09
C VAL A 636 -12.53 -18.82 18.80
N ILE A 637 -12.52 -18.78 20.13
CA ILE A 637 -11.69 -19.67 20.93
C ILE A 637 -12.52 -20.91 21.33
N ILE A 638 -12.08 -22.08 20.92
CA ILE A 638 -12.69 -23.35 21.29
C ILE A 638 -11.71 -24.10 22.22
N MET A 639 -12.17 -24.43 23.40
CA MET A 639 -11.42 -25.17 24.39
C MET A 639 -11.98 -26.58 24.50
N THR A 640 -11.13 -27.63 24.52
CA THR A 640 -11.60 -29.00 24.77
C THR A 640 -11.10 -29.50 26.13
N THR A 641 -11.91 -30.30 26.81
CA THR A 641 -11.52 -30.96 28.05
C THR A 641 -12.22 -32.31 28.23
N ASN A 642 -11.59 -33.19 28.99
CA ASN A 642 -12.14 -34.47 29.37
C ASN A 642 -12.63 -34.50 30.83
N ILE A 643 -12.53 -33.39 31.57
CA ILE A 643 -12.92 -33.31 32.99
C ILE A 643 -14.35 -33.76 33.19
N GLY A 644 -14.57 -34.56 34.22
CA GLY A 644 -15.89 -35.13 34.57
C GLY A 644 -16.20 -36.44 33.87
N PHE A 645 -15.38 -36.89 32.92
CA PHE A 645 -15.58 -38.14 32.16
C PHE A 645 -14.44 -39.14 32.35
N GLU A 646 -13.42 -38.87 33.18
CA GLU A 646 -12.21 -39.66 33.35
C GLU A 646 -12.35 -40.87 34.34
N LYS A 647 -13.39 -40.94 35.14
CA LYS A 647 -13.58 -42.04 36.07
C LYS A 647 -14.90 -42.78 35.84
N ASN A 648 -14.79 -44.05 35.54
CA ASN A 648 -15.88 -45.01 35.69
C ASN A 648 -16.32 -45.04 37.16
N SER A 649 -17.29 -44.20 37.56
CA SER A 649 -18.06 -44.50 38.74
C SER A 649 -18.92 -45.74 38.41
N ILE A 650 -18.65 -46.82 39.09
CA ILE A 650 -19.44 -48.06 39.06
C ILE A 650 -20.88 -47.69 39.47
N GLY A 651 -21.71 -47.41 38.48
CA GLY A 651 -23.12 -47.04 38.65
C GLY A 651 -23.67 -46.40 37.39
N PHE A 652 -24.78 -46.96 36.89
CA PHE A 652 -25.54 -46.59 35.68
C PHE A 652 -26.16 -45.14 35.70
N ASN A 653 -25.46 -44.14 36.16
CA ASN A 653 -25.99 -42.79 36.11
C ASN A 653 -25.50 -42.11 34.84
N LYS A 654 -26.44 -41.79 33.93
CA LYS A 654 -26.23 -40.82 32.85
C LYS A 654 -25.58 -39.60 33.46
N ILE A 655 -24.36 -39.26 33.03
CA ILE A 655 -23.70 -38.02 33.44
C ILE A 655 -24.61 -36.89 32.98
N SER A 656 -25.24 -36.21 33.93
CA SER A 656 -26.09 -35.06 33.64
C SER A 656 -25.18 -33.86 33.37
N GLU A 657 -25.65 -32.91 32.55
CA GLU A 657 -24.95 -31.66 32.30
C GLU A 657 -24.55 -30.98 33.62
N SER A 658 -25.38 -31.09 34.66
CA SER A 658 -25.10 -30.56 36.00
C SER A 658 -23.88 -31.17 36.68
N SER A 659 -23.61 -32.46 36.45
CA SER A 659 -22.43 -33.14 37.03
C SER A 659 -21.15 -32.76 36.29
N ALA A 660 -21.21 -32.55 34.98
CA ALA A 660 -20.09 -32.04 34.20
C ALA A 660 -19.73 -30.63 34.62
N PHE A 661 -20.73 -29.76 34.81
CA PHE A 661 -20.53 -28.40 35.32
C PHE A 661 -19.91 -28.37 36.73
N SER A 662 -20.31 -29.26 37.63
CA SER A 662 -19.73 -29.33 38.97
C SER A 662 -18.26 -29.75 38.95
N SER A 663 -17.90 -30.68 38.05
CA SER A 663 -16.52 -31.12 37.85
C SER A 663 -15.63 -29.99 37.27
N LEU A 664 -16.16 -29.21 36.32
CA LEU A 664 -15.46 -28.03 35.77
C LEU A 664 -15.19 -26.96 36.83
N LYS A 665 -16.18 -26.69 37.71
CA LYS A 665 -16.01 -25.71 38.84
C LYS A 665 -14.96 -26.14 39.85
N ASN A 666 -14.69 -27.44 39.98
CA ASN A 666 -13.63 -27.93 40.84
C ASN A 666 -12.22 -27.81 40.23
N SER A 667 -12.13 -27.80 38.92
CA SER A 667 -10.86 -27.79 38.17
C SER A 667 -10.45 -26.39 37.69
N PHE A 668 -11.41 -25.54 37.38
CA PHE A 668 -11.17 -24.19 36.92
C PHE A 668 -11.77 -23.15 37.87
N SER A 669 -11.18 -21.93 37.90
CA SER A 669 -11.75 -20.85 38.70
C SER A 669 -13.15 -20.48 38.22
N THR A 670 -14.05 -20.13 39.13
CA THR A 670 -15.40 -19.69 38.81
C THR A 670 -15.38 -18.48 37.88
N ALA A 671 -14.37 -17.57 38.03
CA ALA A 671 -14.18 -16.43 37.18
C ALA A 671 -13.90 -16.81 35.73
N PHE A 672 -13.06 -17.82 35.49
CA PHE A 672 -12.74 -18.31 34.14
C PHE A 672 -13.97 -18.93 33.46
N ILE A 673 -14.71 -19.79 34.19
CA ILE A 673 -15.92 -20.42 33.64
C ILE A 673 -17.01 -19.41 33.27
N ASN A 674 -17.17 -18.34 34.05
CA ASN A 674 -18.14 -17.30 33.78
C ASN A 674 -17.80 -16.43 32.54
N ARG A 675 -16.58 -16.52 32.03
CA ARG A 675 -16.14 -15.83 30.79
C ARG A 675 -16.33 -16.68 29.54
N ILE A 676 -16.67 -17.95 29.71
CA ILE A 676 -16.96 -18.84 28.59
C ILE A 676 -18.40 -18.61 28.16
N ASP A 677 -18.60 -18.23 26.90
CA ASP A 677 -19.93 -17.93 26.38
C ASP A 677 -20.84 -19.15 26.41
N ASN A 678 -20.32 -20.32 26.03
CA ASN A 678 -21.11 -21.57 26.06
C ASN A 678 -20.25 -22.79 26.33
N VAL A 679 -20.82 -23.70 27.12
CA VAL A 679 -20.25 -25.04 27.41
C VAL A 679 -21.11 -26.08 26.71
N LEU A 680 -20.52 -26.78 25.76
CA LEU A 680 -21.20 -27.82 24.97
C LEU A 680 -20.74 -29.19 25.43
N VAL A 681 -21.70 -29.97 25.95
CA VAL A 681 -21.44 -31.33 26.47
C VAL A 681 -21.70 -32.35 25.37
N PHE A 682 -20.65 -33.09 24.99
CA PHE A 682 -20.68 -34.12 23.98
C PHE A 682 -21.27 -35.41 24.53
N ASN A 683 -22.19 -36.00 23.78
CA ASN A 683 -22.74 -37.30 24.11
C ASN A 683 -21.70 -38.42 23.90
N ARG A 684 -21.82 -39.51 24.65
CA ARG A 684 -21.14 -40.77 24.31
C ARG A 684 -21.77 -41.32 23.03
N LEU A 685 -20.91 -41.88 22.16
CA LEU A 685 -21.35 -42.52 20.94
C LEU A 685 -22.11 -43.81 21.29
N ASN A 686 -23.26 -44.03 20.69
CA ASN A 686 -23.99 -45.27 20.78
C ASN A 686 -23.51 -46.30 19.72
N GLU A 687 -24.05 -47.49 19.68
CA GLU A 687 -23.62 -48.52 18.73
C GLU A 687 -23.97 -48.16 17.29
N GLU A 688 -25.10 -47.48 17.05
CA GLU A 688 -25.55 -47.01 15.75
C GLU A 688 -24.59 -45.93 15.23
N ASP A 689 -24.20 -44.97 16.08
CA ASP A 689 -23.22 -43.94 15.74
C ASP A 689 -21.86 -44.54 15.34
N ILE A 690 -21.45 -45.59 16.05
CA ILE A 690 -20.18 -46.26 15.81
C ILE A 690 -20.22 -47.03 14.50
N GLU A 691 -21.31 -47.71 14.20
CA GLU A 691 -21.51 -48.40 12.92
C GLU A 691 -21.41 -47.45 11.76
N GLU A 692 -22.10 -46.31 11.85
CA GLU A 692 -22.04 -45.27 10.82
C GLU A 692 -20.63 -44.71 10.64
N ILE A 693 -19.89 -44.46 11.72
CA ILE A 693 -18.48 -44.02 11.65
C ILE A 693 -17.60 -45.06 10.96
N VAL A 694 -17.78 -46.33 11.26
CA VAL A 694 -17.03 -47.43 10.63
C VAL A 694 -17.31 -47.47 9.12
N ARG A 695 -18.59 -47.44 8.71
CA ARG A 695 -18.99 -47.46 7.31
C ARG A 695 -18.40 -46.27 6.55
N ILE A 696 -18.52 -45.06 7.08
CA ILE A 696 -17.93 -43.83 6.45
C ILE A 696 -16.41 -43.99 6.31
N ARG A 697 -15.72 -44.56 7.29
CA ARG A 697 -14.26 -44.76 7.23
C ARG A 697 -13.86 -45.81 6.20
N LEU A 698 -14.61 -46.88 6.09
CA LEU A 698 -14.39 -47.90 5.07
C LEU A 698 -14.66 -47.34 3.65
N ASP A 699 -15.72 -46.59 3.49
CA ASP A 699 -16.02 -45.94 2.23
C ASP A 699 -14.96 -44.86 1.84
N TYR A 700 -14.38 -44.16 2.84
CA TYR A 700 -13.27 -43.27 2.60
C TYR A 700 -12.04 -44.04 2.07
N ILE A 701 -11.70 -45.22 2.64
CA ILE A 701 -10.59 -46.06 2.16
C ILE A 701 -10.87 -46.53 0.73
N LYS A 702 -12.10 -47.01 0.44
CA LYS A 702 -12.54 -47.37 -0.91
C LYS A 702 -12.36 -46.23 -1.91
N ASN A 703 -12.76 -45.02 -1.55
CA ASN A 703 -12.65 -43.85 -2.44
C ASN A 703 -11.23 -43.30 -2.58
N LYS A 704 -10.38 -43.48 -1.55
CA LYS A 704 -8.96 -43.05 -1.55
C LYS A 704 -8.13 -43.91 -2.50
N HIS A 705 -8.40 -45.20 -2.59
CA HIS A 705 -7.64 -46.19 -3.38
C HIS A 705 -8.41 -46.59 -4.62
N ARG A 706 -8.71 -45.65 -5.53
CA ARG A 706 -9.50 -45.88 -6.75
C ARG A 706 -8.86 -46.84 -7.77
N ASN A 707 -7.62 -47.23 -7.57
CA ASN A 707 -6.86 -48.12 -8.46
C ASN A 707 -7.20 -49.60 -8.21
N ILE A 708 -7.94 -49.91 -7.16
CA ILE A 708 -8.37 -51.28 -6.79
C ILE A 708 -9.83 -51.20 -6.37
N ASP A 709 -10.63 -52.19 -6.77
CA ASP A 709 -12.02 -52.26 -6.31
C ASP A 709 -12.08 -52.88 -4.92
N VAL A 710 -12.40 -52.05 -3.91
CA VAL A 710 -12.47 -52.48 -2.48
C VAL A 710 -13.92 -52.71 -2.11
N SER A 711 -14.23 -53.91 -1.63
CA SER A 711 -15.54 -54.25 -1.05
C SER A 711 -15.37 -54.88 0.35
N TYR A 712 -16.38 -54.75 1.18
CA TYR A 712 -16.37 -55.24 2.54
C TYR A 712 -17.73 -55.79 2.95
N SER A 713 -17.74 -56.77 3.86
CA SER A 713 -18.97 -57.39 4.38
C SER A 713 -19.52 -56.68 5.62
N ASP A 714 -20.80 -56.87 5.92
CA ASP A 714 -21.40 -56.40 7.18
C ASP A 714 -20.83 -57.11 8.40
N ASP A 715 -20.35 -58.37 8.24
CA ASP A 715 -19.69 -59.12 9.30
C ASP A 715 -18.38 -58.46 9.74
N LEU A 716 -17.62 -57.91 8.81
CA LEU A 716 -16.43 -57.10 9.11
C LEU A 716 -16.77 -55.92 9.99
N VAL A 717 -17.85 -55.19 9.65
CA VAL A 717 -18.30 -54.03 10.41
C VAL A 717 -18.63 -54.41 11.85
N ASN A 718 -19.41 -55.48 12.02
CA ASN A 718 -19.77 -56.03 13.34
C ASN A 718 -18.52 -56.52 14.14
N GLU A 719 -17.54 -57.12 13.47
CA GLU A 719 -16.31 -57.55 14.11
C GLU A 719 -15.45 -56.40 14.58
N ILE A 720 -15.37 -55.31 13.79
CA ILE A 720 -14.67 -54.07 14.17
C ILE A 720 -15.34 -53.44 15.40
N ILE A 721 -16.68 -53.37 15.42
CA ILE A 721 -17.45 -52.83 16.54
C ILE A 721 -17.21 -53.67 17.81
N ASN A 722 -17.28 -54.98 17.72
CA ASN A 722 -17.09 -55.90 18.86
C ASN A 722 -15.66 -55.88 19.43
N LYS A 723 -14.61 -55.72 18.58
CA LYS A 723 -13.21 -55.55 19.01
C LYS A 723 -12.91 -54.16 19.62
N CYS A 724 -13.83 -53.23 19.46
CA CYS A 724 -13.67 -51.89 19.99
C CYS A 724 -14.42 -51.76 21.31
N ASP A 725 -13.70 -51.62 22.44
CA ASP A 725 -14.27 -51.14 23.70
C ASP A 725 -14.68 -49.67 23.57
N HIS A 726 -15.82 -49.45 22.93
CA HIS A 726 -16.32 -48.10 22.58
C HIS A 726 -16.66 -47.26 23.82
N TYR A 727 -16.92 -47.91 24.97
CA TYR A 727 -17.22 -47.22 26.22
C TYR A 727 -16.03 -46.45 26.80
N ASP A 728 -14.79 -46.94 26.57
CA ASP A 728 -13.61 -46.36 27.20
C ASP A 728 -12.79 -45.42 26.26
N TYR A 729 -12.72 -45.73 24.96
CA TYR A 729 -11.78 -45.09 24.05
C TYR A 729 -12.41 -44.40 22.81
N GLY A 730 -13.72 -44.52 22.60
CA GLY A 730 -14.44 -43.88 21.49
C GLY A 730 -13.89 -44.20 20.09
N ALA A 731 -14.08 -43.29 19.14
CA ALA A 731 -13.69 -43.47 17.72
C ALA A 731 -12.17 -43.60 17.47
N ARG A 732 -11.29 -43.19 18.39
CA ARG A 732 -9.82 -43.29 18.19
C ARG A 732 -9.33 -44.73 18.07
N LYS A 733 -9.91 -45.68 18.84
CA LYS A 733 -9.54 -47.09 18.78
C LYS A 733 -10.01 -47.73 17.48
N LEU A 734 -11.20 -47.31 16.99
CA LEU A 734 -11.72 -47.71 15.68
C LEU A 734 -10.77 -47.35 14.55
N GLU A 735 -10.30 -46.10 14.50
CA GLU A 735 -9.35 -45.67 13.47
C GLU A 735 -8.09 -46.53 13.46
N LYS A 736 -7.53 -46.79 14.64
CA LYS A 736 -6.35 -47.68 14.74
C LYS A 736 -6.62 -49.12 14.24
N ILE A 737 -7.78 -49.71 14.59
CA ILE A 737 -8.16 -51.06 14.14
C ILE A 737 -8.34 -51.06 12.63
N ILE A 738 -9.06 -50.08 12.05
CA ILE A 738 -9.31 -49.99 10.62
C ILE A 738 -8.00 -49.79 9.86
N THR A 739 -7.16 -48.87 10.31
CA THR A 739 -5.87 -48.59 9.64
C THR A 739 -4.94 -49.84 9.70
N ALA A 740 -4.82 -50.48 10.85
CA ALA A 740 -3.92 -51.62 11.01
C ALA A 740 -4.38 -52.89 10.28
N ASN A 741 -5.71 -53.12 10.19
CA ASN A 741 -6.22 -54.38 9.68
C ASN A 741 -6.89 -54.27 8.30
N VAL A 742 -7.46 -53.13 7.94
CA VAL A 742 -8.15 -52.93 6.66
C VAL A 742 -7.26 -52.16 5.67
N GLU A 743 -6.82 -50.95 6.03
CA GLU A 743 -6.02 -50.09 5.11
C GLU A 743 -4.68 -50.78 4.76
N SER A 744 -4.03 -51.47 5.71
CA SER A 744 -2.81 -52.21 5.44
C SER A 744 -3.02 -53.32 4.40
N ARG A 745 -4.17 -54.01 4.43
CA ARG A 745 -4.49 -55.08 3.45
C ARG A 745 -4.79 -54.51 2.07
N VAL A 746 -5.47 -53.35 1.99
CA VAL A 746 -5.70 -52.68 0.73
C VAL A 746 -4.35 -52.26 0.13
N ILE A 747 -3.41 -51.78 0.94
CA ILE A 747 -2.06 -51.44 0.50
C ILE A 747 -1.29 -52.68 0.03
N ASP A 748 -1.37 -53.78 0.76
CA ASP A 748 -0.72 -55.05 0.37
C ASP A 748 -1.28 -55.58 -0.97
N ALA A 749 -2.60 -55.49 -1.20
CA ALA A 749 -3.24 -55.88 -2.46
C ALA A 749 -2.78 -54.95 -3.64
N ILE A 750 -2.64 -53.65 -3.39
CA ILE A 750 -2.09 -52.71 -4.39
C ILE A 750 -0.63 -53.07 -4.74
N ILE A 751 0.20 -53.43 -3.75
CA ILE A 751 1.60 -53.82 -3.96
C ILE A 751 1.66 -55.11 -4.79
N ASN A 752 0.71 -56.05 -4.57
CA ASN A 752 0.62 -57.29 -5.31
C ASN A 752 -0.01 -57.16 -6.70
N ASN A 753 -0.43 -55.94 -7.10
CA ASN A 753 -1.14 -55.65 -8.36
C ASN A 753 -2.47 -56.43 -8.49
N GLU A 754 -3.21 -56.60 -7.41
CA GLU A 754 -4.56 -57.17 -7.44
C GLU A 754 -5.57 -56.16 -7.99
N GLU A 755 -6.55 -56.60 -8.79
CA GLU A 755 -7.56 -55.69 -9.37
C GLU A 755 -8.71 -55.41 -8.40
N SER A 756 -9.01 -56.37 -7.50
CA SER A 756 -10.07 -56.25 -6.50
C SER A 756 -9.72 -56.95 -5.18
N ILE A 757 -10.26 -56.44 -4.08
CA ILE A 757 -10.16 -57.09 -2.76
C ILE A 757 -11.50 -57.04 -2.04
N HIS A 758 -11.92 -58.20 -1.55
CA HIS A 758 -13.08 -58.34 -0.66
C HIS A 758 -12.66 -58.72 0.74
N ILE A 759 -13.02 -57.91 1.75
CA ILE A 759 -12.61 -58.10 3.14
C ILE A 759 -13.82 -58.55 3.97
N GLU A 760 -13.84 -59.79 4.39
CA GLU A 760 -14.93 -60.38 5.16
C GLU A 760 -14.69 -60.34 6.67
N SER A 761 -13.46 -60.45 7.13
CA SER A 761 -13.13 -60.51 8.56
C SER A 761 -11.77 -59.85 8.87
N LEU A 762 -11.55 -59.55 10.15
CA LEU A 762 -10.27 -59.04 10.66
C LEU A 762 -9.17 -60.14 10.69
N ASP A 763 -9.52 -61.40 10.60
CA ASP A 763 -8.54 -62.49 10.54
C ASP A 763 -8.05 -62.75 9.12
N LYS A 764 -6.72 -62.78 8.93
CA LYS A 764 -6.08 -62.89 7.59
C LYS A 764 -6.42 -64.24 6.86
N GLU A 765 -6.80 -65.29 7.56
CA GLU A 765 -7.06 -66.60 6.95
C GLU A 765 -8.45 -66.73 6.30
N LYS A 766 -9.33 -65.74 6.47
CA LYS A 766 -10.73 -65.80 5.99
C LYS A 766 -11.05 -64.92 4.81
N ASN A 767 -10.06 -64.27 4.23
CA ASN A 767 -10.32 -63.31 3.13
C ASN A 767 -10.17 -63.99 1.76
N ILE A 768 -11.14 -63.77 0.90
CA ILE A 768 -11.14 -64.27 -0.48
C ILE A 768 -10.63 -63.13 -1.38
N THR A 769 -9.46 -63.33 -2.00
CA THR A 769 -9.02 -62.48 -3.11
C THR A 769 -9.70 -63.00 -4.37
N LEU A 770 -10.55 -62.15 -4.99
CA LEU A 770 -11.07 -62.40 -6.31
C LEU A 770 -10.06 -61.86 -7.31
N SER A 771 -9.38 -62.77 -8.01
CA SER A 771 -8.46 -62.49 -9.12
C SER A 771 -9.20 -62.00 -10.35
#